data_af4af99744bc2dc73d99b971cbee4511
#
_entry.id   af4af99744bc2dc73d99b971cbee4511
#
_cell.length_a   1.000
_cell.length_b   1.000
_cell.length_c   1.000
_cell.angle_alpha   90.00
_cell.angle_beta   90.00
_cell.angle_gamma   90.00
#
_symmetry.space_group_name_H-M   'P 1'
#
loop_
_entity.id
_entity.type
_entity.pdbx_description
1 polymer ?
#
loop_
_entity_poly.entity_id
_entity_poly.type
_entity_poly.pdbx_seq_one_letter_code
_entity_poly.pdbx_strand_id
1 'polypeptide(L)'
;MEQYNVTGMSCAACSSRVEKAVSKVPGVSTCSVSLLTNSMGVEGSASPDSIIAAVEAAGYGASLKGASDTRNASANHAAEEDALKDKETPVLKKRLIASIGFLAVLMYFSMGHMMWGWPLPSWFEGNHVAMGLLQMILAAIVMVINQKFFISGFKSLWHRAPNMDTLVALGSMASFVWSVIALFLMTDAQLHGDMEGVMRYMDEFYFESAAMILTLITVGKMLEARSKGKTTDALKSLMKLAPKQATLIIDGKENVVPIEQVKKGDIFAVRPGESIPVDGIVTGGNSAVNEAALTGESIPVDKAPGDLVSAATINQSGYLRCEASRVGDDTTLSQIIKMVSDAAATKAPIAKVADKVSGVFVPVVISISLVTLLVWLLLGKDFAYALARGISVLVISCPCALGLATPVAIMVGNGLGAKNGILFKTAVSLEETGKIQIVALDKTGTITNGTPKVTDIVPADGISQDELLRLAFALEAKSEHPLAKAIVEKGKSKGLDTASLQADNFTALVGNGLEGSVEGAQLLGGSVSFISGRVTISKADRQRAALLAESGKTPLLFARDKKFLGIIAVADTIKEDSPKAIRELQNMGIRVVMLTGDNERTARAIGAQAGVDEVIAGVLPEGKEQVIRALKEKGKTAMVGDGINDAPALTRADIGIAIGAGADVAIDAADVVLMKSNLTDVAAAVRLSRASLRNIHENLFWAFIYNIIGIPLAAGVYAHWGLLLNPMFGAAAMSLSSFCVVSNALRLNFCRLHDASHDRKRKKHIIEGCLIEKKETPDEFSGAIDGQGKEEKTMTKTMKIEGMMCGHCEKRVKKVLEAIDGVESAEVSYEAGTAVVTLSSDVADDVLKKAVEDQDYTVKGIE
;
A
#
# COMPACT_ATOMS: atom_id res chain seq x y z
N MET A 1 2.38 2.29 16.28
CA MET A 1 2.35 0.81 16.31
C MET A 1 3.62 0.29 16.98
N GLU A 2 3.51 -0.44 18.09
CA GLU A 2 4.66 -1.11 18.73
C GLU A 2 5.02 -2.38 17.97
N GLN A 3 6.32 -2.65 17.80
CA GLN A 3 6.80 -3.84 17.12
C GLN A 3 7.46 -4.83 18.09
N TYR A 4 7.16 -6.12 17.89
CA TYR A 4 7.72 -7.24 18.67
C TYR A 4 8.35 -8.26 17.72
N ASN A 5 9.47 -8.86 18.13
CA ASN A 5 10.00 -10.05 17.50
C ASN A 5 9.28 -11.27 18.07
N VAL A 6 8.79 -12.16 17.20
CA VAL A 6 8.07 -13.39 17.58
C VAL A 6 8.85 -14.60 17.11
N THR A 7 9.15 -15.53 18.02
CA THR A 7 9.93 -16.74 17.70
C THR A 7 9.09 -18.02 17.79
N GLY A 8 9.43 -19.06 17.04
CA GLY A 8 8.75 -20.36 17.06
C GLY A 8 7.60 -20.50 16.06
N MET A 9 7.29 -19.50 15.25
CA MET A 9 6.28 -19.62 14.20
C MET A 9 6.85 -20.36 12.98
N SER A 10 6.12 -21.35 12.48
CA SER A 10 6.52 -22.15 11.31
C SER A 10 5.55 -22.06 10.12
N CYS A 11 4.33 -21.54 10.34
CA CYS A 11 3.29 -21.48 9.30
C CYS A 11 2.22 -20.42 9.59
N ALA A 12 1.35 -20.15 8.62
CA ALA A 12 0.26 -19.18 8.72
C ALA A 12 -0.72 -19.48 9.89
N ALA A 13 -0.97 -20.73 10.22
CA ALA A 13 -1.80 -21.11 11.37
C ALA A 13 -1.17 -20.65 12.69
N CYS A 14 0.18 -20.68 12.80
CA CYS A 14 0.92 -20.19 13.97
C CYS A 14 0.73 -18.67 14.12
N SER A 15 0.91 -17.89 13.04
CA SER A 15 0.75 -16.43 13.07
C SER A 15 -0.68 -16.03 13.43
N SER A 16 -1.68 -16.70 12.87
CA SER A 16 -3.11 -16.47 13.21
C SER A 16 -3.43 -16.78 14.68
N ARG A 17 -2.76 -17.75 15.26
CA ARG A 17 -2.94 -18.11 16.68
C ARG A 17 -2.36 -17.03 17.60
N VAL A 18 -1.14 -16.56 17.33
CA VAL A 18 -0.52 -15.46 18.07
C VAL A 18 -1.40 -14.22 17.99
N GLU A 19 -1.86 -13.87 16.78
CA GLU A 19 -2.74 -12.73 16.54
C GLU A 19 -4.04 -12.80 17.37
N LYS A 20 -4.68 -13.99 17.39
CA LYS A 20 -5.89 -14.21 18.21
C LYS A 20 -5.63 -14.16 19.71
N ALA A 21 -4.46 -14.58 20.17
CA ALA A 21 -4.10 -14.54 21.59
C ALA A 21 -3.89 -13.08 22.04
N VAL A 22 -3.12 -12.32 21.28
CA VAL A 22 -2.81 -10.91 21.58
C VAL A 22 -4.03 -10.00 21.40
N SER A 23 -4.86 -10.23 20.38
CA SER A 23 -6.11 -9.46 20.20
C SER A 23 -7.14 -9.63 21.34
N LYS A 24 -6.96 -10.58 22.25
CA LYS A 24 -7.79 -10.76 23.44
C LYS A 24 -7.26 -10.00 24.65
N VAL A 25 -6.06 -9.46 24.59
CA VAL A 25 -5.47 -8.69 25.69
C VAL A 25 -6.20 -7.36 25.83
N PRO A 26 -6.71 -7.01 27.02
CA PRO A 26 -7.36 -5.73 27.26
C PRO A 26 -6.43 -4.56 26.88
N GLY A 27 -6.94 -3.60 26.12
CA GLY A 27 -6.19 -2.45 25.64
C GLY A 27 -5.51 -2.62 24.29
N VAL A 28 -5.57 -3.80 23.65
CA VAL A 28 -5.13 -3.99 22.27
C VAL A 28 -6.27 -3.62 21.31
N SER A 29 -6.03 -2.63 20.44
CA SER A 29 -6.98 -2.21 19.40
C SER A 29 -6.76 -3.00 18.11
N THR A 30 -5.50 -3.12 17.67
CA THR A 30 -5.14 -3.94 16.49
C THR A 30 -3.90 -4.76 16.78
N CYS A 31 -3.86 -5.97 16.18
CA CYS A 31 -2.69 -6.83 16.20
C CYS A 31 -2.49 -7.45 14.82
N SER A 32 -1.29 -7.38 14.30
CA SER A 32 -0.91 -8.00 13.03
C SER A 32 0.40 -8.76 13.19
N VAL A 33 0.42 -10.02 12.78
CA VAL A 33 1.59 -10.91 12.94
C VAL A 33 2.12 -11.32 11.58
N SER A 34 3.38 -10.96 11.28
CA SER A 34 4.07 -11.31 10.04
C SER A 34 4.93 -12.57 10.21
N LEU A 35 4.56 -13.63 9.50
CA LEU A 35 5.37 -14.86 9.44
C LEU A 35 6.68 -14.65 8.66
N LEU A 36 6.70 -13.66 7.75
CA LEU A 36 7.84 -13.42 6.87
C LEU A 36 9.01 -12.75 7.60
N THR A 37 8.68 -11.73 8.41
CA THR A 37 9.66 -10.98 9.20
C THR A 37 9.83 -11.51 10.62
N ASN A 38 9.06 -12.55 11.01
CA ASN A 38 8.94 -13.05 12.39
C ASN A 38 8.67 -11.91 13.38
N SER A 39 7.84 -10.94 12.98
CA SER A 39 7.49 -9.76 13.78
C SER A 39 5.98 -9.65 13.99
N MET A 40 5.61 -8.87 14.98
CA MET A 40 4.22 -8.55 15.31
C MET A 40 4.13 -7.05 15.57
N GLY A 41 3.15 -6.40 14.93
CA GLY A 41 2.77 -5.03 15.20
C GLY A 41 1.51 -4.99 16.05
N VAL A 42 1.54 -4.21 17.13
CA VAL A 42 0.40 -4.05 18.05
C VAL A 42 0.09 -2.58 18.23
N GLU A 43 -1.18 -2.22 18.16
CA GLU A 43 -1.68 -0.89 18.49
C GLU A 43 -2.63 -0.99 19.68
N GLY A 44 -2.55 -0.03 20.58
CA GLY A 44 -3.38 0.03 21.76
C GLY A 44 -2.65 0.58 22.96
N SER A 45 -3.26 0.47 24.15
CA SER A 45 -2.72 0.91 25.44
C SER A 45 -2.26 -0.24 26.33
N ALA A 46 -2.20 -1.48 25.81
CA ALA A 46 -1.78 -2.65 26.57
C ALA A 46 -0.28 -2.59 26.89
N SER A 47 0.12 -3.06 28.09
CA SER A 47 1.54 -3.07 28.47
C SER A 47 2.31 -4.13 27.68
N PRO A 48 3.60 -3.88 27.34
CA PRO A 48 4.46 -4.85 26.65
C PRO A 48 4.52 -6.22 27.33
N ASP A 49 4.59 -6.24 28.68
CA ASP A 49 4.65 -7.49 29.43
C ASP A 49 3.38 -8.34 29.28
N SER A 50 2.19 -7.70 29.23
CA SER A 50 0.93 -8.41 29.01
C SER A 50 0.83 -9.00 27.60
N ILE A 51 1.38 -8.31 26.60
CA ILE A 51 1.46 -8.77 25.22
C ILE A 51 2.41 -9.96 25.10
N ILE A 52 3.60 -9.86 25.69
CA ILE A 52 4.60 -10.95 25.71
C ILE A 52 4.03 -12.18 26.40
N ALA A 53 3.43 -12.01 27.58
CA ALA A 53 2.78 -13.13 28.31
C ALA A 53 1.68 -13.83 27.49
N ALA A 54 0.89 -13.09 26.73
CA ALA A 54 -0.15 -13.66 25.86
C ALA A 54 0.46 -14.50 24.71
N VAL A 55 1.59 -14.06 24.15
CA VAL A 55 2.32 -14.81 23.12
C VAL A 55 2.92 -16.08 23.70
N GLU A 56 3.51 -16.01 24.88
CA GLU A 56 4.10 -17.16 25.58
C GLU A 56 3.02 -18.18 25.98
N ALA A 57 1.87 -17.73 26.47
CA ALA A 57 0.72 -18.60 26.75
C ALA A 57 0.18 -19.29 25.49
N ALA A 58 0.33 -18.69 24.30
CA ALA A 58 0.02 -19.29 23.03
C ALA A 58 1.08 -20.32 22.57
N GLY A 59 2.22 -20.44 23.29
CA GLY A 59 3.29 -21.42 23.02
C GLY A 59 4.43 -20.89 22.15
N TYR A 60 4.56 -19.57 21.98
CA TYR A 60 5.58 -18.89 21.16
C TYR A 60 6.41 -17.95 22.04
N GLY A 61 7.58 -17.50 21.56
CA GLY A 61 8.36 -16.49 22.25
C GLY A 61 8.12 -15.09 21.67
N ALA A 62 8.16 -14.06 22.51
CA ALA A 62 8.09 -12.67 22.06
C ALA A 62 9.10 -11.79 22.80
N SER A 63 9.57 -10.72 22.13
CA SER A 63 10.40 -9.67 22.70
C SER A 63 10.08 -8.34 22.03
N LEU A 64 10.08 -7.24 22.79
CA LEU A 64 9.85 -5.89 22.25
C LEU A 64 11.03 -5.50 21.34
N LYS A 65 10.72 -5.01 20.13
CA LYS A 65 11.73 -4.52 19.19
C LYS A 65 12.11 -3.09 19.60
N GLY A 66 13.40 -2.86 19.89
CA GLY A 66 13.89 -1.53 20.32
C GLY A 66 14.04 -1.33 21.84
N ALA A 67 13.84 -2.35 22.67
CA ALA A 67 13.98 -2.26 24.14
C ALA A 67 15.43 -2.29 24.65
N SER A 68 16.44 -2.12 23.79
CA SER A 68 17.83 -1.98 24.25
C SER A 68 18.17 -0.50 24.42
N ASP A 69 18.71 -0.17 25.57
CA ASP A 69 19.13 1.14 26.08
C ASP A 69 19.38 2.23 25.02
N THR A 70 18.76 3.37 25.21
CA THR A 70 18.88 4.62 24.43
C THR A 70 20.33 5.17 24.29
N ARG A 71 21.35 4.42 24.72
CA ARG A 71 22.77 4.85 24.69
C ARG A 71 23.58 4.31 23.50
N ASN A 72 23.04 3.40 22.66
CA ASN A 72 23.76 2.83 21.53
C ASN A 72 22.87 2.69 20.29
N ALA A 73 22.62 3.77 19.56
CA ALA A 73 21.92 3.74 18.28
C ALA A 73 22.62 2.85 17.23
N SER A 74 23.96 2.82 17.22
CA SER A 74 24.76 1.93 16.37
C SER A 74 24.56 0.44 16.66
N ALA A 75 24.30 0.08 17.93
CA ALA A 75 23.98 -1.30 18.31
C ALA A 75 22.59 -1.71 17.81
N ASN A 76 21.64 -0.77 17.72
CA ASN A 76 20.30 -1.03 17.21
C ASN A 76 20.29 -1.28 15.69
N HIS A 77 21.00 -0.48 14.91
CA HIS A 77 21.14 -0.70 13.45
C HIS A 77 21.88 -2.01 13.13
N ALA A 78 22.95 -2.33 13.88
CA ALA A 78 23.65 -3.58 13.74
C ALA A 78 22.78 -4.80 14.12
N ALA A 79 21.93 -4.66 15.16
CA ALA A 79 20.99 -5.69 15.59
C ALA A 79 19.86 -5.89 14.57
N GLU A 80 19.36 -4.82 13.96
CA GLU A 80 18.35 -4.90 12.90
C GLU A 80 18.91 -5.52 11.60
N GLU A 81 20.13 -5.15 11.21
CA GLU A 81 20.82 -5.79 10.08
C GLU A 81 21.06 -7.29 10.37
N ASP A 82 21.43 -7.66 11.60
CA ASP A 82 21.62 -9.05 12.00
C ASP A 82 20.30 -9.83 12.10
N ALA A 83 19.20 -9.18 12.46
CA ALA A 83 17.85 -9.77 12.45
C ALA A 83 17.34 -10.10 11.04
N LEU A 84 17.77 -9.32 10.03
CA LEU A 84 17.43 -9.54 8.63
C LEU A 84 18.37 -10.55 7.94
N LYS A 85 19.48 -10.96 8.57
CA LYS A 85 20.36 -12.00 8.01
C LYS A 85 19.64 -13.33 7.97
N ASP A 86 19.80 -14.03 6.87
CA ASP A 86 19.26 -15.39 6.68
C ASP A 86 20.07 -16.39 7.52
N LYS A 87 19.64 -16.62 8.76
CA LYS A 87 20.24 -17.61 9.69
C LYS A 87 19.65 -19.02 9.50
N GLU A 88 18.48 -19.15 8.83
CA GLU A 88 17.78 -20.42 8.67
C GLU A 88 18.30 -21.25 7.51
N THR A 89 18.55 -20.63 6.34
CA THR A 89 19.01 -21.34 5.13
C THR A 89 20.30 -22.14 5.36
N PRO A 90 21.35 -21.65 6.03
CA PRO A 90 22.56 -22.42 6.26
C PRO A 90 22.33 -23.67 7.13
N VAL A 91 21.45 -23.56 8.12
CA VAL A 91 21.10 -24.69 9.03
C VAL A 91 20.30 -25.74 8.26
N LEU A 92 19.27 -25.30 7.51
CA LEU A 92 18.44 -26.18 6.69
C LEU A 92 19.27 -26.86 5.58
N LYS A 93 20.22 -26.16 4.97
CA LYS A 93 21.14 -26.71 3.98
C LYS A 93 22.00 -27.85 4.55
N LYS A 94 22.58 -27.65 5.74
CA LYS A 94 23.38 -28.72 6.43
C LYS A 94 22.51 -29.95 6.74
N ARG A 95 21.31 -29.74 7.27
CA ARG A 95 20.36 -30.81 7.57
C ARG A 95 19.92 -31.58 6.32
N LEU A 96 19.66 -30.83 5.23
CA LEU A 96 19.26 -31.40 3.95
C LEU A 96 20.37 -32.27 3.35
N ILE A 97 21.62 -31.77 3.33
CA ILE A 97 22.77 -32.57 2.81
C ILE A 97 22.94 -33.85 3.59
N ALA A 98 22.84 -33.79 4.93
CA ALA A 98 22.90 -34.98 5.76
C ALA A 98 21.75 -35.97 5.48
N SER A 99 20.50 -35.44 5.40
CA SER A 99 19.32 -36.26 5.08
C SER A 99 19.41 -36.92 3.70
N ILE A 100 19.89 -36.20 2.67
CA ILE A 100 20.07 -36.72 1.32
C ILE A 100 21.12 -37.86 1.32
N GLY A 101 22.22 -37.71 2.07
CA GLY A 101 23.26 -38.73 2.17
C GLY A 101 22.73 -40.05 2.70
N PHE A 102 22.02 -40.01 3.85
CA PHE A 102 21.42 -41.22 4.43
C PHE A 102 20.25 -41.77 3.58
N LEU A 103 19.44 -40.89 2.99
CA LEU A 103 18.35 -41.28 2.11
C LEU A 103 18.85 -41.96 0.85
N ALA A 104 19.95 -41.50 0.24
CA ALA A 104 20.52 -42.16 -0.95
C ALA A 104 20.99 -43.59 -0.67
N VAL A 105 21.60 -43.82 0.51
CA VAL A 105 21.94 -45.14 0.95
C VAL A 105 20.68 -46.00 1.17
N LEU A 106 19.66 -45.46 1.86
CA LEU A 106 18.38 -46.13 2.08
C LEU A 106 17.71 -46.53 0.75
N MET A 107 17.66 -45.61 -0.21
CA MET A 107 17.07 -45.87 -1.54
C MET A 107 17.85 -46.92 -2.35
N TYR A 108 19.18 -47.01 -2.15
CA TYR A 108 19.99 -48.06 -2.77
C TYR A 108 19.53 -49.44 -2.32
N PHE A 109 19.30 -49.62 -1.01
CA PHE A 109 18.89 -50.91 -0.44
C PHE A 109 17.40 -51.22 -0.65
N SER A 110 16.51 -50.21 -0.59
CA SER A 110 15.06 -50.43 -0.76
C SER A 110 14.70 -50.56 -2.25
N MET A 111 14.83 -49.52 -3.05
CA MET A 111 14.42 -49.53 -4.46
C MET A 111 15.49 -50.09 -5.41
N GLY A 112 16.76 -49.72 -5.17
CA GLY A 112 17.86 -50.09 -6.06
C GLY A 112 18.02 -51.61 -6.19
N HIS A 113 18.01 -52.29 -5.09
CA HIS A 113 18.10 -53.76 -5.11
C HIS A 113 16.77 -54.43 -5.52
N MET A 114 15.65 -54.04 -4.90
CA MET A 114 14.37 -54.73 -5.14
C MET A 114 13.79 -54.49 -6.54
N MET A 115 13.92 -53.28 -7.09
CA MET A 115 13.36 -52.97 -8.42
C MET A 115 14.35 -53.15 -9.57
N TRP A 116 15.65 -52.91 -9.34
CA TRP A 116 16.66 -52.90 -10.41
C TRP A 116 17.75 -53.94 -10.23
N GLY A 117 17.70 -54.77 -9.16
CA GLY A 117 18.64 -55.86 -8.93
C GLY A 117 20.09 -55.39 -8.68
N TRP A 118 20.26 -54.17 -8.07
CA TRP A 118 21.60 -53.68 -7.76
C TRP A 118 22.35 -54.61 -6.80
N PRO A 119 23.69 -54.82 -6.98
CA PRO A 119 24.43 -55.77 -6.18
C PRO A 119 24.43 -55.41 -4.70
N LEU A 120 24.24 -56.38 -3.85
CA LEU A 120 24.38 -56.29 -2.41
C LEU A 120 25.62 -57.04 -1.92
N PRO A 121 26.18 -56.67 -0.73
CA PRO A 121 27.16 -57.48 -0.06
C PRO A 121 26.54 -58.89 0.23
N SER A 122 27.33 -59.96 0.11
CA SER A 122 26.89 -61.39 0.21
C SER A 122 26.13 -61.72 1.50
N TRP A 123 26.38 -61.01 2.60
CA TRP A 123 25.68 -61.14 3.87
C TRP A 123 24.20 -60.65 3.88
N PHE A 124 23.77 -59.90 2.90
CA PHE A 124 22.38 -59.52 2.71
C PHE A 124 21.61 -60.43 1.75
N GLU A 125 22.31 -61.26 0.97
CA GLU A 125 21.64 -62.20 0.05
C GLU A 125 20.77 -63.16 0.83
N GLY A 126 19.46 -63.12 0.60
CA GLY A 126 18.49 -63.99 1.31
C GLY A 126 18.23 -63.56 2.77
N ASN A 127 18.90 -62.54 3.30
CA ASN A 127 18.71 -62.07 4.67
C ASN A 127 17.80 -60.85 4.70
N HIS A 128 16.49 -61.06 4.53
CA HIS A 128 15.48 -60.01 4.46
C HIS A 128 15.35 -59.23 5.77
N VAL A 129 15.58 -59.88 6.93
CA VAL A 129 15.54 -59.22 8.23
C VAL A 129 16.70 -58.23 8.39
N ALA A 130 17.89 -58.52 7.96
CA ALA A 130 19.02 -57.58 8.01
C ALA A 130 18.80 -56.39 7.11
N MET A 131 18.15 -56.58 5.94
CA MET A 131 17.76 -55.48 5.07
C MET A 131 16.72 -54.57 5.74
N GLY A 132 15.69 -55.13 6.37
CA GLY A 132 14.68 -54.33 7.10
C GLY A 132 15.26 -53.56 8.27
N LEU A 133 16.19 -54.19 9.06
CA LEU A 133 16.89 -53.52 10.15
C LEU A 133 17.77 -52.37 9.68
N LEU A 134 18.49 -52.55 8.55
CA LEU A 134 19.30 -51.47 7.97
C LEU A 134 18.42 -50.28 7.52
N GLN A 135 17.31 -50.56 6.84
CA GLN A 135 16.35 -49.53 6.43
C GLN A 135 15.76 -48.82 7.64
N MET A 136 15.38 -49.51 8.70
CA MET A 136 14.89 -48.95 9.96
C MET A 136 15.91 -47.98 10.58
N ILE A 137 17.19 -48.36 10.68
CA ILE A 137 18.25 -47.55 11.27
C ILE A 137 18.48 -46.29 10.43
N LEU A 138 18.56 -46.42 9.11
CA LEU A 138 18.76 -45.27 8.21
C LEU A 138 17.60 -44.30 8.25
N ALA A 139 16.36 -44.80 8.25
CA ALA A 139 15.16 -43.97 8.40
C ALA A 139 15.12 -43.28 9.76
N ALA A 140 15.45 -43.97 10.85
CA ALA A 140 15.53 -43.38 12.19
C ALA A 140 16.57 -42.25 12.27
N ILE A 141 17.74 -42.42 11.63
CA ILE A 141 18.76 -41.33 11.57
C ILE A 141 18.19 -40.12 10.86
N VAL A 142 17.50 -40.24 9.72
CA VAL A 142 16.86 -39.12 9.00
C VAL A 142 15.77 -38.48 9.86
N MET A 143 14.99 -39.24 10.63
CA MET A 143 14.00 -38.72 11.58
C MET A 143 14.65 -37.91 12.69
N VAL A 144 15.76 -38.37 13.26
CA VAL A 144 16.53 -37.66 14.30
C VAL A 144 17.15 -36.36 13.75
N ILE A 145 17.71 -36.36 12.54
CA ILE A 145 18.20 -35.16 11.86
C ILE A 145 17.08 -34.15 11.74
N ASN A 146 15.85 -34.58 11.50
CA ASN A 146 14.66 -33.77 11.27
C ASN A 146 13.70 -33.70 12.49
N GLN A 147 14.18 -34.00 13.72
CA GLN A 147 13.38 -34.07 14.95
C GLN A 147 12.52 -32.83 15.23
N LYS A 148 12.91 -31.65 14.71
CA LYS A 148 12.14 -30.39 14.86
C LYS A 148 10.69 -30.53 14.37
N PHE A 149 10.43 -31.26 13.29
CA PHE A 149 9.08 -31.50 12.79
C PHE A 149 8.22 -32.27 13.79
N PHE A 150 8.79 -33.25 14.46
CA PHE A 150 8.08 -34.04 15.46
C PHE A 150 7.81 -33.22 16.72
N ILE A 151 8.83 -32.51 17.24
CA ILE A 151 8.69 -31.67 18.43
C ILE A 151 7.63 -30.59 18.21
N SER A 152 7.72 -29.83 17.09
CA SER A 152 6.76 -28.78 16.75
C SER A 152 5.37 -29.34 16.46
N GLY A 153 5.28 -30.41 15.67
CA GLY A 153 4.04 -31.04 15.27
C GLY A 153 3.24 -31.64 16.44
N PHE A 154 3.86 -32.41 17.30
CA PHE A 154 3.20 -33.04 18.46
C PHE A 154 2.88 -31.99 19.55
N LYS A 155 3.75 -31.00 19.77
CA LYS A 155 3.47 -29.86 20.68
C LYS A 155 2.21 -29.12 20.21
N SER A 156 2.10 -28.83 18.91
CA SER A 156 0.92 -28.15 18.34
C SER A 156 -0.36 -28.99 18.44
N LEU A 157 -0.25 -30.31 18.21
CA LEU A 157 -1.37 -31.24 18.35
C LEU A 157 -1.87 -31.31 19.81
N TRP A 158 -0.97 -31.39 20.78
CA TRP A 158 -1.29 -31.38 22.22
C TRP A 158 -2.06 -30.13 22.64
N HIS A 159 -1.69 -28.98 22.09
CA HIS A 159 -2.38 -27.71 22.32
C HIS A 159 -3.64 -27.53 21.47
N ARG A 160 -4.17 -28.58 20.83
CA ARG A 160 -5.37 -28.59 19.96
C ARG A 160 -5.29 -27.54 18.83
N ALA A 161 -4.10 -27.30 18.32
CA ALA A 161 -3.85 -26.38 17.22
C ALA A 161 -2.90 -27.03 16.20
N PRO A 162 -3.31 -28.14 15.55
CA PRO A 162 -2.48 -28.84 14.61
C PRO A 162 -2.03 -27.88 13.48
N ASN A 163 -0.75 -27.97 13.15
CA ASN A 163 -0.09 -27.16 12.13
C ASN A 163 0.47 -28.07 11.02
N MET A 164 1.19 -27.47 10.07
CA MET A 164 1.85 -28.19 8.99
C MET A 164 2.79 -29.28 9.50
N ASP A 165 3.60 -28.97 10.53
CA ASP A 165 4.55 -29.92 11.10
C ASP A 165 3.83 -31.14 11.70
N THR A 166 2.58 -30.96 12.17
CA THR A 166 1.72 -32.04 12.65
C THR A 166 1.41 -33.05 11.54
N LEU A 167 1.06 -32.60 10.33
CA LEU A 167 0.75 -33.49 9.20
C LEU A 167 1.99 -34.33 8.81
N VAL A 168 3.15 -33.66 8.75
CA VAL A 168 4.43 -34.31 8.43
C VAL A 168 4.82 -35.32 9.49
N ALA A 169 4.71 -34.91 10.78
CA ALA A 169 5.04 -35.79 11.90
C ALA A 169 4.14 -37.04 11.94
N LEU A 170 2.82 -36.88 11.75
CA LEU A 170 1.86 -37.97 11.72
C LEU A 170 2.13 -38.91 10.54
N GLY A 171 2.32 -38.38 9.32
CA GLY A 171 2.58 -39.19 8.14
C GLY A 171 3.89 -39.98 8.22
N SER A 172 5.00 -39.31 8.60
CA SER A 172 6.31 -39.94 8.73
C SER A 172 6.34 -40.96 9.90
N MET A 173 5.75 -40.62 11.06
CA MET A 173 5.68 -41.52 12.21
C MET A 173 4.80 -42.75 11.90
N ALA A 174 3.65 -42.59 11.26
CA ALA A 174 2.78 -43.69 10.90
C ALA A 174 3.47 -44.66 9.92
N SER A 175 4.18 -44.10 8.90
CA SER A 175 5.01 -44.91 7.98
C SER A 175 6.07 -45.71 8.72
N PHE A 176 6.80 -45.07 9.63
CA PHE A 176 7.87 -45.71 10.38
C PHE A 176 7.34 -46.80 11.33
N VAL A 177 6.30 -46.45 12.14
CA VAL A 177 5.71 -47.42 13.12
C VAL A 177 5.15 -48.65 12.42
N TRP A 178 4.40 -48.46 11.29
CA TRP A 178 3.89 -49.60 10.52
C TRP A 178 5.02 -50.48 9.99
N SER A 179 6.08 -49.86 9.43
CA SER A 179 7.22 -50.62 8.93
C SER A 179 7.95 -51.41 10.02
N VAL A 180 8.00 -50.90 11.25
CA VAL A 180 8.51 -51.60 12.41
C VAL A 180 7.61 -52.83 12.74
N ILE A 181 6.28 -52.64 12.74
CA ILE A 181 5.33 -53.74 12.96
C ILE A 181 5.47 -54.81 11.87
N ALA A 182 5.52 -54.38 10.60
CA ALA A 182 5.72 -55.29 9.46
C ALA A 182 7.06 -56.07 9.57
N LEU A 183 8.13 -55.41 10.07
CA LEU A 183 9.42 -56.05 10.32
C LEU A 183 9.29 -57.16 11.40
N PHE A 184 8.56 -56.92 12.50
CA PHE A 184 8.28 -57.95 13.51
C PHE A 184 7.45 -59.09 12.94
N LEU A 185 6.39 -58.80 12.17
CA LEU A 185 5.57 -59.83 11.52
C LEU A 185 6.39 -60.64 10.48
N MET A 186 7.32 -59.99 9.77
CA MET A 186 8.25 -60.65 8.86
C MET A 186 9.20 -61.56 9.60
N THR A 187 9.71 -61.20 10.80
CA THR A 187 10.56 -62.12 11.60
C THR A 187 9.81 -63.35 12.06
N ASP A 188 8.51 -63.21 12.40
CA ASP A 188 7.64 -64.35 12.77
C ASP A 188 7.40 -65.23 11.58
N ALA A 189 7.05 -64.75 10.40
CA ALA A 189 6.89 -65.51 9.15
C ALA A 189 8.18 -66.27 8.78
N GLN A 190 9.35 -65.63 8.92
CA GLN A 190 10.65 -66.27 8.66
C GLN A 190 10.93 -67.44 9.63
N LEU A 191 10.57 -67.25 10.92
CA LEU A 191 10.72 -68.30 11.91
C LEU A 191 9.89 -69.55 11.58
N HIS A 192 8.68 -69.37 11.00
CA HIS A 192 7.79 -70.43 10.60
C HIS A 192 8.03 -70.99 9.18
N GLY A 193 9.04 -70.43 8.46
CA GLY A 193 9.37 -70.86 7.09
C GLY A 193 8.37 -70.34 6.02
N ASP A 194 7.50 -69.44 6.35
CA ASP A 194 6.55 -68.79 5.43
C ASP A 194 7.24 -67.73 4.59
N MET A 195 7.84 -68.10 3.48
CA MET A 195 8.55 -67.24 2.57
C MET A 195 7.60 -66.28 1.81
N GLU A 196 6.34 -66.68 1.59
CA GLU A 196 5.32 -65.80 0.97
C GLU A 196 4.94 -64.66 1.91
N GLY A 197 4.77 -64.98 3.19
CA GLY A 197 4.56 -63.97 4.24
C GLY A 197 5.76 -63.04 4.40
N VAL A 198 6.99 -63.54 4.34
CA VAL A 198 8.21 -62.69 4.37
C VAL A 198 8.23 -61.71 3.24
N MET A 199 7.97 -62.13 1.99
CA MET A 199 7.96 -61.22 0.83
C MET A 199 6.84 -60.22 0.93
N ARG A 200 5.62 -60.61 1.35
CA ARG A 200 4.50 -59.72 1.54
C ARG A 200 4.80 -58.59 2.54
N TYR A 201 5.33 -58.89 3.72
CA TYR A 201 5.67 -57.89 4.72
C TYR A 201 6.85 -57.03 4.31
N MET A 202 7.78 -57.56 3.47
CA MET A 202 8.87 -56.79 2.92
C MET A 202 8.37 -55.73 1.94
N ASP A 203 7.34 -56.02 1.12
CA ASP A 203 6.68 -55.10 0.22
C ASP A 203 5.85 -54.02 0.96
N GLU A 204 5.50 -54.28 2.23
CA GLU A 204 4.77 -53.36 3.10
C GLU A 204 5.69 -52.41 3.89
N PHE A 205 7.00 -52.36 3.64
CA PHE A 205 7.88 -51.40 4.27
C PHE A 205 7.70 -50.00 3.67
N TYR A 206 7.57 -49.04 4.54
CA TYR A 206 7.48 -47.59 4.21
C TYR A 206 8.60 -46.78 4.90
N PHE A 207 9.75 -47.39 5.25
CA PHE A 207 10.91 -46.74 5.84
C PHE A 207 11.46 -45.65 4.92
N GLU A 208 11.56 -45.93 3.60
CA GLU A 208 11.98 -44.96 2.62
C GLU A 208 10.97 -43.83 2.50
N SER A 209 9.66 -44.12 2.61
CA SER A 209 8.61 -43.07 2.57
C SER A 209 8.72 -42.12 3.76
N ALA A 210 8.94 -42.67 4.98
CA ALA A 210 9.14 -41.88 6.18
C ALA A 210 10.33 -40.90 6.06
N ALA A 211 11.47 -41.39 5.55
CA ALA A 211 12.68 -40.59 5.34
C ALA A 211 12.54 -39.61 4.18
N MET A 212 11.91 -40.01 3.08
CA MET A 212 11.70 -39.18 1.89
C MET A 212 10.78 -38.03 2.15
N ILE A 213 9.66 -38.21 2.87
CA ILE A 213 8.73 -37.16 3.28
C ILE A 213 9.50 -36.05 4.00
N LEU A 214 10.30 -36.39 5.01
CA LEU A 214 11.07 -35.44 5.80
C LEU A 214 12.11 -34.68 4.96
N THR A 215 12.80 -35.44 4.07
CA THR A 215 13.85 -34.84 3.22
C THR A 215 13.25 -33.90 2.19
N LEU A 216 12.19 -34.30 1.49
CA LEU A 216 11.53 -33.43 0.49
C LEU A 216 10.89 -32.19 1.11
N ILE A 217 10.28 -32.32 2.28
CA ILE A 217 9.75 -31.15 3.00
C ILE A 217 10.88 -30.23 3.47
N THR A 218 12.03 -30.79 3.85
CA THR A 218 13.22 -29.97 4.18
C THR A 218 13.75 -29.23 2.95
N VAL A 219 13.67 -29.80 1.72
CA VAL A 219 13.92 -29.07 0.46
C VAL A 219 12.97 -27.89 0.33
N GLY A 220 11.66 -28.15 0.48
CA GLY A 220 10.63 -27.09 0.43
C GLY A 220 10.92 -25.98 1.43
N LYS A 221 11.22 -26.29 2.68
CA LYS A 221 11.58 -25.33 3.74
C LYS A 221 12.86 -24.55 3.44
N MET A 222 13.86 -25.19 2.87
CA MET A 222 15.11 -24.51 2.46
C MET A 222 14.84 -23.52 1.33
N LEU A 223 14.05 -23.89 0.32
CA LEU A 223 13.66 -22.99 -0.76
C LEU A 223 12.82 -21.83 -0.24
N GLU A 224 11.92 -22.10 0.71
CA GLU A 224 11.12 -21.08 1.41
C GLU A 224 12.04 -20.09 2.14
N ALA A 225 12.97 -20.55 2.99
CA ALA A 225 13.91 -19.70 3.74
C ALA A 225 14.78 -18.84 2.81
N ARG A 226 15.34 -19.47 1.76
CA ARG A 226 16.15 -18.73 0.75
C ARG A 226 15.34 -17.66 0.05
N SER A 227 14.07 -17.91 -0.20
CA SER A 227 13.19 -16.98 -0.89
C SER A 227 12.77 -15.82 0.02
N LYS A 228 12.48 -16.10 1.29
CA LYS A 228 12.30 -15.07 2.32
C LYS A 228 13.52 -14.13 2.39
N GLY A 229 14.74 -14.68 2.36
CA GLY A 229 15.97 -13.90 2.34
C GLY A 229 16.06 -12.94 1.14
N LYS A 230 15.65 -13.40 -0.05
CA LYS A 230 15.64 -12.54 -1.26
C LYS A 230 14.57 -11.47 -1.24
N THR A 231 13.43 -11.71 -0.62
CA THR A 231 12.36 -10.71 -0.53
C THR A 231 12.70 -9.56 0.42
N THR A 232 13.58 -9.79 1.42
CA THR A 232 14.10 -8.74 2.31
C THR A 232 15.27 -7.95 1.72
N ASP A 233 15.78 -8.34 0.54
CA ASP A 233 16.97 -7.69 -0.05
C ASP A 233 16.73 -6.22 -0.43
N ALA A 234 15.49 -5.82 -0.77
CA ALA A 234 15.16 -4.43 -1.03
C ALA A 234 15.35 -3.56 0.22
N LEU A 235 14.85 -4.01 1.37
CA LEU A 235 15.02 -3.33 2.66
C LEU A 235 16.49 -3.28 3.07
N LYS A 236 17.22 -4.39 2.93
CA LYS A 236 18.67 -4.45 3.18
C LYS A 236 19.45 -3.49 2.28
N SER A 237 19.02 -3.33 1.01
CA SER A 237 19.68 -2.40 0.08
C SER A 237 19.50 -0.96 0.54
N LEU A 238 18.32 -0.58 1.01
CA LEU A 238 18.05 0.76 1.57
C LEU A 238 18.89 1.00 2.84
N MET A 239 18.94 0.04 3.77
CA MET A 239 19.74 0.15 4.99
C MET A 239 21.26 0.29 4.71
N LYS A 240 21.76 -0.36 3.65
CA LYS A 240 23.17 -0.25 3.25
C LYS A 240 23.54 1.12 2.68
N LEU A 241 22.56 1.93 2.24
CA LEU A 241 22.80 3.29 1.75
C LEU A 241 23.12 4.26 2.89
N ALA A 242 22.71 3.94 4.14
CA ALA A 242 22.94 4.79 5.30
C ALA A 242 24.45 5.01 5.52
N PRO A 243 24.92 6.27 5.51
CA PRO A 243 26.31 6.60 5.79
C PRO A 243 26.65 6.26 7.25
N LYS A 244 27.90 5.85 7.48
CA LYS A 244 28.39 5.49 8.83
C LYS A 244 29.15 6.62 9.52
N GLN A 245 29.58 7.60 8.74
CA GLN A 245 30.41 8.71 9.22
C GLN A 245 29.96 10.01 8.56
N ALA A 246 30.22 11.13 9.21
CA ALA A 246 30.02 12.49 8.72
C ALA A 246 31.29 13.31 8.92
N THR A 247 31.55 14.26 8.03
CA THR A 247 32.63 15.24 8.16
C THR A 247 32.05 16.54 8.71
N LEU A 248 32.21 16.79 10.02
CA LEU A 248 31.73 18.03 10.64
C LEU A 248 32.78 19.15 10.54
N ILE A 249 32.35 20.38 10.41
CA ILE A 249 33.19 21.58 10.46
C ILE A 249 33.06 22.21 11.84
N ILE A 250 34.07 21.97 12.71
CA ILE A 250 34.13 22.51 14.06
C ILE A 250 35.31 23.49 14.12
N ASP A 251 35.07 24.73 14.51
CA ASP A 251 36.07 25.79 14.57
C ASP A 251 36.88 25.96 13.27
N GLY A 252 36.20 25.81 12.13
CA GLY A 252 36.78 25.93 10.81
C GLY A 252 37.66 24.73 10.36
N LYS A 253 37.72 23.66 11.13
CA LYS A 253 38.44 22.41 10.81
C LYS A 253 37.46 21.26 10.54
N GLU A 254 37.78 20.46 9.55
CA GLU A 254 37.03 19.25 9.23
C GLU A 254 37.41 18.11 10.17
N ASN A 255 36.42 17.53 10.85
CA ASN A 255 36.56 16.40 11.75
C ASN A 255 35.61 15.28 11.31
N VAL A 256 36.14 14.08 11.06
CA VAL A 256 35.33 12.89 10.76
C VAL A 256 34.83 12.30 12.05
N VAL A 257 33.49 12.20 12.18
CA VAL A 257 32.82 11.65 13.34
C VAL A 257 31.85 10.52 12.92
N PRO A 258 31.54 9.57 13.82
CA PRO A 258 30.44 8.63 13.63
C PRO A 258 29.12 9.39 13.43
N ILE A 259 28.22 8.84 12.60
CA ILE A 259 26.94 9.49 12.24
C ILE A 259 26.05 9.78 13.46
N GLU A 260 26.17 8.97 14.51
CA GLU A 260 25.39 9.09 15.75
C GLU A 260 25.77 10.32 16.59
N GLN A 261 26.92 10.93 16.31
CA GLN A 261 27.38 12.12 17.02
C GLN A 261 26.90 13.42 16.37
N VAL A 262 26.37 13.35 15.16
CA VAL A 262 25.84 14.51 14.45
C VAL A 262 24.55 14.99 15.11
N LYS A 263 24.46 16.30 15.38
CA LYS A 263 23.30 16.94 15.99
C LYS A 263 22.65 17.89 15.00
N LYS A 264 21.37 18.17 15.21
CA LYS A 264 20.65 19.20 14.47
C LYS A 264 21.33 20.56 14.66
N GLY A 265 21.60 21.27 13.55
CA GLY A 265 22.32 22.54 13.52
C GLY A 265 23.83 22.40 13.32
N ASP A 266 24.40 21.17 13.35
CA ASP A 266 25.82 20.99 13.03
C ASP A 266 26.08 21.28 11.56
N ILE A 267 27.24 21.89 11.26
CA ILE A 267 27.68 22.13 9.89
C ILE A 267 28.53 20.97 9.43
N PHE A 268 28.17 20.37 8.31
CA PHE A 268 28.92 19.28 7.72
C PHE A 268 29.35 19.59 6.28
N ALA A 269 30.46 18.97 5.88
CA ALA A 269 31.01 19.06 4.54
C ALA A 269 30.76 17.79 3.75
N VAL A 270 30.46 17.92 2.44
CA VAL A 270 30.32 16.80 1.51
C VAL A 270 31.15 17.08 0.27
N ARG A 271 32.14 16.23 0.02
CA ARG A 271 33.02 16.33 -1.14
C ARG A 271 32.40 15.63 -2.35
N PRO A 272 32.87 15.91 -3.58
CA PRO A 272 32.47 15.17 -4.75
C PRO A 272 32.71 13.66 -4.58
N GLY A 273 31.70 12.85 -4.91
CA GLY A 273 31.70 11.40 -4.74
C GLY A 273 31.28 10.90 -3.35
N GLU A 274 31.16 11.77 -2.36
CA GLU A 274 30.71 11.39 -1.01
C GLU A 274 29.17 11.34 -0.91
N SER A 275 28.69 10.44 -0.05
CA SER A 275 27.28 10.38 0.32
C SER A 275 26.95 11.43 1.38
N ILE A 276 25.82 12.09 1.24
CA ILE A 276 25.32 13.07 2.22
C ILE A 276 24.93 12.32 3.51
N PRO A 277 25.50 12.71 4.67
CA PRO A 277 25.39 11.92 5.89
C PRO A 277 24.02 12.02 6.55
N VAL A 278 23.42 13.22 6.61
CA VAL A 278 22.14 13.52 7.25
C VAL A 278 21.36 14.50 6.37
N ASP A 279 20.06 14.65 6.62
CA ASP A 279 19.27 15.69 5.92
C ASP A 279 19.75 17.07 6.35
N GLY A 280 19.88 17.98 5.40
CA GLY A 280 20.39 19.33 5.69
C GLY A 280 19.95 20.38 4.67
N ILE A 281 20.36 21.62 4.97
CA ILE A 281 20.18 22.77 4.10
C ILE A 281 21.57 23.21 3.63
N VAL A 282 21.75 23.41 2.34
CA VAL A 282 23.00 23.92 1.79
C VAL A 282 23.25 25.34 2.27
N THR A 283 24.36 25.56 2.98
CA THR A 283 24.76 26.89 3.47
C THR A 283 25.83 27.51 2.58
N GLY A 284 26.51 26.70 1.75
CA GLY A 284 27.54 27.19 0.81
C GLY A 284 27.98 26.12 -0.18
N GLY A 285 28.40 26.59 -1.33
CA GLY A 285 28.77 25.73 -2.47
C GLY A 285 27.60 25.47 -3.42
N ASN A 286 27.94 25.03 -4.64
CA ASN A 286 26.97 24.58 -5.64
C ASN A 286 27.42 23.23 -6.18
N SER A 287 26.49 22.29 -6.34
CA SER A 287 26.80 20.96 -6.87
C SER A 287 25.55 20.29 -7.46
N ALA A 288 25.79 19.32 -8.33
CA ALA A 288 24.78 18.37 -8.76
C ALA A 288 24.77 17.18 -7.78
N VAL A 289 23.60 16.85 -7.23
CA VAL A 289 23.39 15.74 -6.30
C VAL A 289 22.56 14.65 -6.96
N ASN A 290 23.05 13.43 -6.92
CA ASN A 290 22.33 12.25 -7.42
C ASN A 290 21.39 11.73 -6.30
N GLU A 291 20.10 11.92 -6.49
CA GLU A 291 19.06 11.49 -5.59
C GLU A 291 18.41 10.15 -5.98
N ALA A 292 18.95 9.44 -6.98
CA ALA A 292 18.39 8.21 -7.54
C ALA A 292 18.14 7.10 -6.49
N ALA A 293 18.92 7.08 -5.42
CA ALA A 293 18.77 6.12 -4.34
C ALA A 293 17.44 6.26 -3.57
N LEU A 294 16.89 7.47 -3.47
CA LEU A 294 15.65 7.80 -2.76
C LEU A 294 14.48 8.02 -3.72
N THR A 295 14.71 8.73 -4.82
CA THR A 295 13.66 9.12 -5.77
C THR A 295 13.53 8.16 -6.95
N GLY A 296 14.58 7.39 -7.27
CA GLY A 296 14.65 6.55 -8.46
C GLY A 296 14.90 7.33 -9.75
N GLU A 297 15.21 8.65 -9.69
CA GLU A 297 15.57 9.46 -10.86
C GLU A 297 17.07 9.45 -11.10
N SER A 298 17.48 9.11 -12.33
CA SER A 298 18.89 9.01 -12.67
C SER A 298 19.54 10.37 -12.99
N ILE A 299 18.75 11.43 -13.18
CA ILE A 299 19.25 12.78 -13.52
C ILE A 299 19.61 13.48 -12.21
N PRO A 300 20.88 13.92 -12.04
CA PRO A 300 21.27 14.68 -10.86
C PRO A 300 20.55 16.03 -10.78
N VAL A 301 20.25 16.47 -9.56
CA VAL A 301 19.58 17.72 -9.27
C VAL A 301 20.62 18.75 -8.82
N ASP A 302 20.62 19.92 -9.45
CA ASP A 302 21.49 21.03 -9.04
C ASP A 302 21.03 21.60 -7.69
N LYS A 303 21.99 21.78 -6.76
CA LYS A 303 21.78 22.30 -5.42
C LYS A 303 22.62 23.57 -5.21
N ALA A 304 22.00 24.60 -4.68
CA ALA A 304 22.56 25.89 -4.33
C ALA A 304 22.28 26.24 -2.86
N PRO A 305 22.90 27.28 -2.30
CA PRO A 305 22.61 27.73 -0.94
C PRO A 305 21.13 28.01 -0.72
N GLY A 306 20.55 27.42 0.33
CA GLY A 306 19.12 27.43 0.64
C GLY A 306 18.36 26.15 0.25
N ASP A 307 18.92 25.29 -0.62
CA ASP A 307 18.28 24.06 -1.04
C ASP A 307 18.41 22.94 -0.02
N LEU A 308 17.40 22.06 0.02
CA LEU A 308 17.40 20.87 0.85
C LEU A 308 18.21 19.75 0.21
N VAL A 309 18.95 19.02 1.04
CA VAL A 309 19.67 17.80 0.69
C VAL A 309 19.27 16.66 1.63
N SER A 310 19.17 15.44 1.10
CA SER A 310 18.72 14.29 1.86
C SER A 310 19.83 13.28 2.12
N ALA A 311 19.80 12.63 3.25
CA ALA A 311 20.73 11.56 3.63
C ALA A 311 20.80 10.45 2.55
N ALA A 312 21.97 9.86 2.38
CA ALA A 312 22.26 8.79 1.42
C ALA A 312 22.21 9.18 -0.08
N THR A 313 21.97 10.44 -0.43
CA THR A 313 22.17 10.94 -1.78
C THR A 313 23.66 11.22 -2.03
N ILE A 314 24.10 11.22 -3.29
CA ILE A 314 25.53 11.30 -3.63
C ILE A 314 25.83 12.66 -4.25
N ASN A 315 26.75 13.40 -3.64
CA ASN A 315 27.30 14.62 -4.20
C ASN A 315 28.19 14.32 -5.40
N GLN A 316 27.97 14.93 -6.58
CA GLN A 316 28.71 14.55 -7.80
C GLN A 316 29.86 15.48 -8.16
N SER A 317 29.69 16.80 -8.06
CA SER A 317 30.61 17.72 -8.74
C SER A 317 31.26 18.75 -7.84
N GLY A 318 30.52 19.45 -7.00
CA GLY A 318 31.00 20.56 -6.18
C GLY A 318 31.25 20.18 -4.71
N TYR A 319 31.92 21.06 -3.98
CA TYR A 319 32.04 20.96 -2.53
C TYR A 319 30.81 21.62 -1.90
N LEU A 320 30.08 20.91 -1.05
CA LEU A 320 28.90 21.41 -0.35
C LEU A 320 29.20 21.57 1.13
N ARG A 321 28.74 22.69 1.69
CA ARG A 321 28.60 22.88 3.14
C ARG A 321 27.13 22.93 3.46
N CYS A 322 26.71 22.09 4.39
CA CYS A 322 25.29 21.95 4.76
C CYS A 322 25.14 22.07 6.26
N GLU A 323 23.99 22.58 6.70
CA GLU A 323 23.58 22.56 8.10
C GLU A 323 22.59 21.42 8.31
N ALA A 324 22.80 20.59 9.32
CA ALA A 324 21.96 19.42 9.63
C ALA A 324 20.56 19.87 10.09
N SER A 325 19.54 19.48 9.33
CA SER A 325 18.12 19.78 9.63
C SER A 325 17.43 18.65 10.36
N ARG A 326 17.70 17.38 9.98
CA ARG A 326 17.18 16.15 10.57
C ARG A 326 18.32 15.14 10.74
N VAL A 327 18.35 14.44 11.90
CA VAL A 327 19.41 13.51 12.27
C VAL A 327 18.84 12.21 12.84
N GLY A 328 19.62 11.13 12.78
CA GLY A 328 19.23 9.84 13.36
C GLY A 328 17.95 9.27 12.73
N ASP A 329 16.99 8.91 13.57
CA ASP A 329 15.72 8.28 13.14
C ASP A 329 14.78 9.24 12.38
N ASP A 330 15.02 10.56 12.49
CA ASP A 330 14.20 11.59 11.83
C ASP A 330 14.66 11.88 10.40
N THR A 331 15.78 11.30 9.94
CA THR A 331 16.21 11.49 8.54
C THR A 331 15.22 10.86 7.55
N THR A 332 15.10 11.47 6.38
CA THR A 332 14.24 10.98 5.29
C THR A 332 14.48 9.49 4.97
N LEU A 333 15.76 9.07 4.93
CA LEU A 333 16.10 7.66 4.71
C LEU A 333 15.58 6.77 5.85
N SER A 334 15.77 7.17 7.12
CA SER A 334 15.28 6.39 8.28
C SER A 334 13.76 6.26 8.27
N GLN A 335 13.05 7.32 7.93
CA GLN A 335 11.59 7.30 7.77
C GLN A 335 11.13 6.37 6.65
N ILE A 336 11.82 6.36 5.50
CA ILE A 336 11.56 5.42 4.40
C ILE A 336 11.75 3.99 4.86
N ILE A 337 12.88 3.68 5.51
CA ILE A 337 13.18 2.34 6.03
C ILE A 337 12.09 1.91 7.02
N LYS A 338 11.68 2.79 7.92
CA LYS A 338 10.61 2.54 8.89
C LYS A 338 9.27 2.26 8.19
N MET A 339 8.85 3.08 7.22
CA MET A 339 7.60 2.86 6.47
C MET A 339 7.61 1.51 5.75
N VAL A 340 8.70 1.13 5.09
CA VAL A 340 8.81 -0.17 4.41
C VAL A 340 8.79 -1.34 5.41
N SER A 341 9.42 -1.17 6.58
CA SER A 341 9.41 -2.15 7.67
C SER A 341 8.02 -2.31 8.28
N ASP A 342 7.31 -1.21 8.54
CA ASP A 342 5.95 -1.21 9.07
C ASP A 342 4.96 -1.85 8.09
N ALA A 343 5.08 -1.54 6.80
CA ALA A 343 4.28 -2.18 5.76
C ALA A 343 4.50 -3.70 5.71
N ALA A 344 5.74 -4.16 5.92
CA ALA A 344 6.06 -5.59 5.98
C ALA A 344 5.51 -6.29 7.24
N ALA A 345 5.31 -5.54 8.35
CA ALA A 345 4.76 -6.06 9.60
C ALA A 345 3.22 -6.13 9.59
N THR A 346 2.54 -5.38 8.72
CA THR A 346 1.07 -5.37 8.62
C THR A 346 0.54 -6.48 7.72
N LYS A 347 -0.72 -6.85 7.88
CA LYS A 347 -1.41 -7.88 7.06
C LYS A 347 -2.51 -7.25 6.21
N ALA A 348 -2.47 -7.51 4.93
CA ALA A 348 -3.54 -7.21 3.99
C ALA A 348 -4.83 -8.01 4.30
N PRO A 349 -6.02 -7.49 4.01
CA PRO A 349 -7.30 -8.21 4.20
C PRO A 349 -7.32 -9.59 3.56
N ILE A 350 -6.79 -9.73 2.35
CA ILE A 350 -6.71 -11.01 1.64
C ILE A 350 -5.83 -12.04 2.38
N ALA A 351 -4.76 -11.59 3.07
CA ALA A 351 -3.92 -12.45 3.89
C ALA A 351 -4.68 -12.98 5.11
N LYS A 352 -5.51 -12.15 5.76
CA LYS A 352 -6.36 -12.58 6.89
C LYS A 352 -7.34 -13.67 6.49
N VAL A 353 -7.91 -13.60 5.27
CA VAL A 353 -8.79 -14.64 4.72
C VAL A 353 -8.02 -15.94 4.48
N ALA A 354 -6.84 -15.87 3.87
CA ALA A 354 -5.98 -17.02 3.64
C ALA A 354 -5.56 -17.71 4.95
N ASP A 355 -5.21 -16.94 5.98
CA ASP A 355 -4.85 -17.44 7.30
C ASP A 355 -6.04 -18.17 7.99
N LYS A 356 -7.26 -17.61 7.87
CA LYS A 356 -8.48 -18.22 8.40
C LYS A 356 -8.76 -19.58 7.73
N VAL A 357 -8.63 -19.64 6.40
CA VAL A 357 -8.77 -20.90 5.63
C VAL A 357 -7.72 -21.91 6.09
N SER A 358 -6.46 -21.49 6.20
CA SER A 358 -5.35 -22.36 6.65
C SER A 358 -5.59 -22.96 8.04
N GLY A 359 -6.19 -22.19 8.96
CA GLY A 359 -6.50 -22.65 10.32
C GLY A 359 -7.56 -23.76 10.39
N VAL A 360 -8.49 -23.80 9.42
CA VAL A 360 -9.53 -24.84 9.32
C VAL A 360 -9.05 -26.02 8.49
N PHE A 361 -8.17 -25.77 7.54
CA PHE A 361 -7.73 -26.76 6.55
C PHE A 361 -7.04 -27.98 7.19
N VAL A 362 -6.13 -27.78 8.13
CA VAL A 362 -5.35 -28.87 8.75
C VAL A 362 -6.25 -29.86 9.51
N PRO A 363 -7.17 -29.45 10.40
CA PRO A 363 -8.14 -30.37 11.02
C PRO A 363 -8.99 -31.13 10.01
N VAL A 364 -9.46 -30.47 8.95
CA VAL A 364 -10.27 -31.09 7.89
C VAL A 364 -9.47 -32.18 7.17
N VAL A 365 -8.21 -31.93 6.84
CA VAL A 365 -7.33 -32.91 6.20
C VAL A 365 -7.08 -34.12 7.07
N ILE A 366 -6.84 -33.92 8.37
CA ILE A 366 -6.70 -35.06 9.31
C ILE A 366 -7.98 -35.91 9.30
N SER A 367 -9.15 -35.27 9.29
CA SER A 367 -10.44 -35.99 9.22
C SER A 367 -10.60 -36.75 7.89
N ILE A 368 -10.25 -36.13 6.74
CA ILE A 368 -10.28 -36.79 5.42
C ILE A 368 -9.33 -37.99 5.40
N SER A 369 -8.12 -37.85 5.95
CA SER A 369 -7.16 -38.96 6.03
C SER A 369 -7.73 -40.13 6.83
N LEU A 370 -8.32 -39.86 8.00
CA LEU A 370 -8.95 -40.92 8.83
C LEU A 370 -10.13 -41.57 8.11
N VAL A 371 -10.99 -40.77 7.49
CA VAL A 371 -12.13 -41.31 6.70
C VAL A 371 -11.62 -42.14 5.53
N THR A 372 -10.57 -41.71 4.83
CA THR A 372 -9.95 -42.46 3.73
C THR A 372 -9.47 -43.81 4.22
N LEU A 373 -8.75 -43.89 5.34
CA LEU A 373 -8.29 -45.11 5.95
C LEU A 373 -9.48 -46.04 6.27
N LEU A 374 -10.50 -45.53 6.96
CA LEU A 374 -11.67 -46.33 7.34
C LEU A 374 -12.46 -46.86 6.12
N VAL A 375 -12.64 -46.03 5.10
CA VAL A 375 -13.34 -46.47 3.85
C VAL A 375 -12.62 -47.60 3.17
N TRP A 376 -11.30 -47.53 3.01
CA TRP A 376 -10.54 -48.61 2.37
C TRP A 376 -10.55 -49.93 3.19
N LEU A 377 -10.53 -49.83 4.53
CA LEU A 377 -10.70 -51.01 5.40
C LEU A 377 -12.09 -51.62 5.26
N LEU A 378 -13.15 -50.81 5.19
CA LEU A 378 -14.53 -51.26 4.97
C LEU A 378 -14.71 -51.89 3.58
N LEU A 379 -13.94 -51.46 2.58
CA LEU A 379 -13.91 -52.05 1.24
C LEU A 379 -13.08 -53.35 1.17
N GLY A 380 -12.59 -53.86 2.32
CA GLY A 380 -11.86 -55.13 2.41
C GLY A 380 -10.42 -55.07 1.92
N LYS A 381 -9.80 -53.89 1.86
CA LYS A 381 -8.37 -53.78 1.55
C LYS A 381 -7.52 -53.96 2.82
N ASP A 382 -6.29 -54.43 2.62
CA ASP A 382 -5.34 -54.61 3.70
C ASP A 382 -5.03 -53.33 4.44
N PHE A 383 -4.69 -53.41 5.72
CA PHE A 383 -4.38 -52.25 6.56
C PHE A 383 -3.22 -51.41 6.03
N ALA A 384 -2.18 -52.05 5.47
CA ALA A 384 -1.05 -51.39 4.86
C ALA A 384 -1.47 -50.48 3.67
N TYR A 385 -2.33 -51.02 2.80
CA TYR A 385 -2.88 -50.23 1.68
C TYR A 385 -3.73 -49.05 2.15
N ALA A 386 -4.65 -49.28 3.09
CA ALA A 386 -5.51 -48.26 3.64
C ALA A 386 -4.70 -47.15 4.34
N LEU A 387 -3.68 -47.54 5.11
CA LEU A 387 -2.77 -46.63 5.81
C LEU A 387 -1.95 -45.79 4.82
N ALA A 388 -1.42 -46.38 3.76
CA ALA A 388 -0.67 -45.69 2.72
C ALA A 388 -1.54 -44.59 2.05
N ARG A 389 -2.85 -44.79 1.83
CA ARG A 389 -3.79 -43.79 1.28
C ARG A 389 -4.00 -42.69 2.29
N GLY A 390 -4.23 -43.00 3.56
CA GLY A 390 -4.35 -41.98 4.63
C GLY A 390 -3.09 -41.12 4.76
N ILE A 391 -1.92 -41.72 4.75
CA ILE A 391 -0.62 -41.03 4.78
C ILE A 391 -0.46 -40.13 3.54
N SER A 392 -0.80 -40.64 2.33
CA SER A 392 -0.75 -39.86 1.10
C SER A 392 -1.59 -38.60 1.19
N VAL A 393 -2.80 -38.66 1.77
CA VAL A 393 -3.68 -37.50 2.01
C VAL A 393 -3.03 -36.53 2.96
N LEU A 394 -2.44 -36.97 4.08
CA LEU A 394 -1.76 -36.09 5.04
C LEU A 394 -0.61 -35.31 4.38
N VAL A 395 0.21 -36.04 3.59
CA VAL A 395 1.42 -35.48 2.99
C VAL A 395 1.10 -34.47 1.89
N ILE A 396 0.21 -34.79 0.94
CA ILE A 396 -0.12 -33.91 -0.19
C ILE A 396 -0.82 -32.63 0.27
N SER A 397 -1.49 -32.66 1.41
CA SER A 397 -2.34 -31.60 1.90
C SER A 397 -1.60 -30.53 2.73
N CYS A 398 -0.28 -30.49 2.69
CA CYS A 398 0.44 -29.44 3.42
C CYS A 398 0.16 -28.03 2.83
N PRO A 399 -0.37 -27.06 3.61
CA PRO A 399 -0.65 -25.71 3.12
C PRO A 399 0.60 -24.81 3.12
N CYS A 400 1.78 -25.33 2.79
CA CYS A 400 3.05 -24.61 2.86
C CYS A 400 3.05 -23.35 1.99
N ALA A 401 2.60 -23.47 0.74
CA ALA A 401 2.57 -22.40 -0.22
C ALA A 401 1.54 -21.30 0.12
N LEU A 402 0.43 -21.66 0.77
CA LEU A 402 -0.65 -20.76 1.14
C LEU A 402 -0.18 -19.68 2.11
N GLY A 403 0.64 -20.03 3.10
CA GLY A 403 1.18 -19.08 4.08
C GLY A 403 2.15 -18.06 3.51
N LEU A 404 2.72 -18.33 2.32
CA LEU A 404 3.67 -17.45 1.62
C LEU A 404 3.03 -16.66 0.47
N ALA A 405 1.90 -17.10 -0.04
CA ALA A 405 1.26 -16.59 -1.25
C ALA A 405 1.07 -15.08 -1.22
N THR A 406 0.61 -14.54 -0.10
CA THR A 406 0.34 -13.10 0.07
C THR A 406 1.55 -12.32 0.59
N PRO A 407 2.23 -12.73 1.69
CA PRO A 407 3.29 -11.91 2.27
C PRO A 407 4.48 -11.68 1.34
N VAL A 408 4.87 -12.68 0.55
CA VAL A 408 5.99 -12.56 -0.40
C VAL A 408 5.67 -11.57 -1.51
N ALA A 409 4.46 -11.61 -2.09
CA ALA A 409 4.03 -10.69 -3.13
C ALA A 409 3.95 -9.24 -2.62
N ILE A 410 3.41 -9.03 -1.40
CA ILE A 410 3.35 -7.71 -0.77
C ILE A 410 4.75 -7.15 -0.54
N MET A 411 5.68 -7.95 -0.02
CA MET A 411 7.03 -7.48 0.27
C MET A 411 7.82 -7.14 -1.00
N VAL A 412 7.68 -7.96 -2.06
CA VAL A 412 8.28 -7.66 -3.36
C VAL A 412 7.65 -6.41 -3.96
N GLY A 413 6.31 -6.26 -3.85
CA GLY A 413 5.59 -5.07 -4.30
C GLY A 413 6.03 -3.80 -3.58
N ASN A 414 6.08 -3.82 -2.24
CA ASN A 414 6.56 -2.70 -1.44
C ASN A 414 8.03 -2.37 -1.75
N GLY A 415 8.88 -3.38 -1.90
CA GLY A 415 10.29 -3.19 -2.26
C GLY A 415 10.46 -2.56 -3.65
N LEU A 416 9.63 -2.95 -4.63
CA LEU A 416 9.62 -2.34 -5.96
C LEU A 416 9.08 -0.90 -5.89
N GLY A 417 8.02 -0.66 -5.11
CA GLY A 417 7.47 0.68 -4.86
C GLY A 417 8.53 1.61 -4.29
N ALA A 418 9.19 1.20 -3.20
CA ALA A 418 10.22 1.99 -2.53
C ALA A 418 11.39 2.36 -3.46
N LYS A 419 11.84 1.43 -4.31
CA LYS A 419 12.88 1.71 -5.33
C LYS A 419 12.46 2.76 -6.37
N ASN A 420 11.15 2.97 -6.55
CA ASN A 420 10.60 3.95 -7.49
C ASN A 420 10.05 5.19 -6.77
N GLY A 421 10.33 5.36 -5.47
CA GLY A 421 9.85 6.49 -4.69
C GLY A 421 8.36 6.43 -4.34
N ILE A 422 7.74 5.25 -4.40
CA ILE A 422 6.33 5.00 -4.04
C ILE A 422 6.31 4.19 -2.74
N LEU A 423 5.90 4.80 -1.64
CA LEU A 423 5.92 4.21 -0.30
C LEU A 423 4.51 3.92 0.20
N PHE A 424 4.20 2.67 0.46
CA PHE A 424 2.95 2.25 1.09
C PHE A 424 3.20 2.07 2.59
N LYS A 425 2.42 2.74 3.44
CA LYS A 425 2.58 2.64 4.90
C LYS A 425 2.15 1.28 5.47
N THR A 426 1.22 0.61 4.80
CA THR A 426 0.69 -0.68 5.24
C THR A 426 0.46 -1.63 4.07
N ALA A 427 0.39 -2.93 4.35
CA ALA A 427 -0.04 -3.92 3.37
C ALA A 427 -1.50 -3.70 2.92
N VAL A 428 -2.33 -3.08 3.77
CA VAL A 428 -3.70 -2.70 3.44
C VAL A 428 -3.69 -1.61 2.38
N SER A 429 -2.85 -0.58 2.56
CA SER A 429 -2.70 0.52 1.60
C SER A 429 -2.29 0.00 0.21
N LEU A 430 -1.33 -0.95 0.15
CA LEU A 430 -0.97 -1.59 -1.12
C LEU A 430 -2.14 -2.36 -1.74
N GLU A 431 -2.95 -3.07 -0.95
CA GLU A 431 -4.11 -3.82 -1.47
C GLU A 431 -5.24 -2.90 -1.94
N GLU A 432 -5.60 -1.89 -1.15
CA GLU A 432 -6.77 -1.02 -1.42
C GLU A 432 -6.50 -0.03 -2.56
N THR A 433 -5.26 0.47 -2.73
CA THR A 433 -4.90 1.37 -3.84
C THR A 433 -5.27 0.78 -5.21
N GLY A 434 -5.14 -0.53 -5.41
CA GLY A 434 -5.51 -1.18 -6.68
C GLY A 434 -7.03 -1.28 -6.92
N LYS A 435 -7.84 -1.07 -5.87
CA LYS A 435 -9.29 -1.18 -5.91
C LYS A 435 -10.00 0.16 -6.10
N ILE A 436 -9.27 1.28 -6.12
CA ILE A 436 -9.84 2.62 -6.27
C ILE A 436 -10.59 2.75 -7.59
N GLN A 437 -11.67 3.53 -7.55
CA GLN A 437 -12.58 3.80 -8.66
C GLN A 437 -12.65 5.29 -8.97
N ILE A 438 -12.42 6.13 -7.96
CA ILE A 438 -12.42 7.59 -8.04
C ILE A 438 -11.10 8.09 -7.47
N VAL A 439 -10.47 9.04 -8.15
CA VAL A 439 -9.31 9.78 -7.67
C VAL A 439 -9.69 11.25 -7.59
N ALA A 440 -9.71 11.81 -6.39
CA ALA A 440 -9.86 13.22 -6.14
C ALA A 440 -8.47 13.85 -6.04
N LEU A 441 -8.19 14.82 -6.89
CA LEU A 441 -6.92 15.55 -6.97
C LEU A 441 -7.11 16.95 -6.42
N ASP A 442 -6.29 17.38 -5.48
CA ASP A 442 -6.18 18.81 -5.21
C ASP A 442 -5.61 19.53 -6.42
N LYS A 443 -5.93 20.78 -6.59
CA LYS A 443 -5.40 21.60 -7.69
C LYS A 443 -3.95 22.00 -7.40
N THR A 444 -3.74 22.71 -6.29
CA THR A 444 -2.51 23.45 -6.00
C THR A 444 -1.40 22.51 -5.53
N GLY A 445 -0.20 22.56 -6.15
CA GLY A 445 0.93 21.67 -5.81
C GLY A 445 0.76 20.23 -6.30
N THR A 446 -0.47 19.80 -6.62
CA THR A 446 -0.79 18.43 -7.11
C THR A 446 -0.95 18.40 -8.63
N ILE A 447 -1.97 19.02 -9.19
CA ILE A 447 -2.15 19.19 -10.66
C ILE A 447 -1.24 20.28 -11.20
N THR A 448 -1.05 21.37 -10.41
CA THR A 448 -0.25 22.52 -10.76
C THR A 448 1.06 22.52 -9.95
N ASN A 449 2.00 23.40 -10.33
CA ASN A 449 3.31 23.50 -9.67
C ASN A 449 3.26 24.06 -8.24
N GLY A 450 2.14 24.70 -7.84
CA GLY A 450 1.97 25.34 -6.54
C GLY A 450 2.73 26.68 -6.42
N THR A 451 3.44 27.06 -7.45
CA THR A 451 4.18 28.32 -7.53
C THR A 451 3.66 29.15 -8.69
N PRO A 452 3.07 30.35 -8.42
CA PRO A 452 2.62 31.25 -9.47
C PRO A 452 3.80 31.71 -10.36
N LYS A 453 3.59 31.76 -11.69
CA LYS A 453 4.57 32.26 -12.66
C LYS A 453 3.94 33.30 -13.57
N VAL A 454 4.74 34.25 -14.07
CA VAL A 454 4.28 35.16 -15.11
C VAL A 454 4.11 34.37 -16.41
N THR A 455 2.87 34.33 -16.90
CA THR A 455 2.50 33.66 -18.15
C THR A 455 2.43 34.58 -19.34
N ASP A 456 1.91 35.81 -19.15
CA ASP A 456 1.72 36.80 -20.22
C ASP A 456 2.13 38.20 -19.75
N ILE A 457 2.73 38.95 -20.66
CA ILE A 457 3.04 40.38 -20.50
C ILE A 457 2.42 41.11 -21.68
N VAL A 458 1.34 41.82 -21.43
CA VAL A 458 0.56 42.57 -22.44
C VAL A 458 0.73 44.06 -22.20
N PRO A 459 1.69 44.74 -22.88
CA PRO A 459 1.92 46.18 -22.70
C PRO A 459 0.79 46.96 -23.37
N ALA A 460 0.54 48.18 -22.85
CA ALA A 460 -0.31 49.17 -23.52
C ALA A 460 0.39 49.74 -24.75
N ASP A 461 -0.38 50.39 -25.63
CA ASP A 461 0.15 51.02 -26.84
C ASP A 461 1.28 52.01 -26.54
N GLY A 462 2.44 51.78 -27.17
CA GLY A 462 3.66 52.62 -27.02
C GLY A 462 4.54 52.24 -25.84
N ILE A 463 4.26 51.13 -25.12
CA ILE A 463 5.12 50.63 -24.03
C ILE A 463 5.72 49.30 -24.49
N SER A 464 6.99 49.06 -24.17
CA SER A 464 7.60 47.75 -24.44
C SER A 464 7.33 46.75 -23.33
N GLN A 465 7.41 45.42 -23.65
CA GLN A 465 7.26 44.37 -22.63
C GLN A 465 8.33 44.47 -21.53
N ASP A 466 9.56 44.80 -21.91
CA ASP A 466 10.69 44.91 -20.98
C ASP A 466 10.53 46.15 -20.07
N GLU A 467 9.97 47.25 -20.57
CA GLU A 467 9.68 48.43 -19.77
C GLU A 467 8.57 48.17 -18.75
N LEU A 468 7.46 47.54 -19.18
CA LEU A 468 6.38 47.12 -18.29
C LEU A 468 6.89 46.18 -17.20
N LEU A 469 7.66 45.18 -17.57
CA LEU A 469 8.23 44.22 -16.60
C LEU A 469 9.22 44.92 -15.65
N ARG A 470 10.06 45.83 -16.11
CA ARG A 470 11.02 46.57 -15.30
C ARG A 470 10.33 47.41 -14.23
N LEU A 471 9.29 48.16 -14.63
CA LEU A 471 8.52 49.00 -13.69
C LEU A 471 7.72 48.15 -12.70
N ALA A 472 7.08 47.10 -13.16
CA ALA A 472 6.37 46.13 -12.31
C ALA A 472 7.32 45.49 -11.32
N PHE A 473 8.51 45.00 -11.77
CA PHE A 473 9.55 44.46 -10.92
C PHE A 473 9.98 45.42 -9.82
N ALA A 474 10.22 46.67 -10.16
CA ALA A 474 10.61 47.69 -9.19
C ALA A 474 9.54 47.90 -8.09
N LEU A 475 8.27 47.94 -8.46
CA LEU A 475 7.15 48.06 -7.53
C LEU A 475 6.95 46.86 -6.66
N GLU A 476 7.03 45.63 -7.24
CA GLU A 476 6.77 44.34 -6.56
C GLU A 476 7.98 43.87 -5.74
N ALA A 477 9.18 44.44 -5.92
CA ALA A 477 10.41 43.97 -5.25
C ALA A 477 10.34 43.99 -3.72
N LYS A 478 9.47 44.86 -3.12
CA LYS A 478 9.25 44.93 -1.67
C LYS A 478 8.01 44.20 -1.19
N SER A 479 7.23 43.59 -2.09
CA SER A 479 6.01 42.88 -1.74
C SER A 479 6.29 41.40 -1.38
N GLU A 480 5.73 40.94 -0.27
CA GLU A 480 5.81 39.54 0.14
C GLU A 480 4.72 38.64 -0.52
N HIS A 481 3.83 39.25 -1.30
CA HIS A 481 2.73 38.53 -1.92
C HIS A 481 3.23 37.46 -2.92
N PRO A 482 2.64 36.23 -2.98
CA PRO A 482 3.07 35.19 -3.92
C PRO A 482 3.07 35.63 -5.40
N LEU A 483 2.11 36.46 -5.81
CA LEU A 483 2.06 37.00 -7.18
C LEU A 483 3.21 37.98 -7.47
N ALA A 484 3.63 38.76 -6.47
CA ALA A 484 4.79 39.64 -6.56
C ALA A 484 6.09 38.83 -6.79
N LYS A 485 6.26 37.74 -6.03
CA LYS A 485 7.43 36.83 -6.19
C LYS A 485 7.56 36.34 -7.62
N ALA A 486 6.44 35.97 -8.28
CA ALA A 486 6.43 35.57 -9.67
C ALA A 486 6.97 36.65 -10.63
N ILE A 487 6.59 37.92 -10.41
CA ILE A 487 7.05 39.06 -11.23
C ILE A 487 8.55 39.30 -10.98
N VAL A 488 8.96 39.22 -9.70
CA VAL A 488 10.36 39.43 -9.30
C VAL A 488 11.25 38.29 -9.87
N GLU A 489 10.83 37.05 -9.81
CA GLU A 489 11.57 35.94 -10.42
C GLU A 489 11.69 36.11 -11.94
N LYS A 490 10.61 36.48 -12.61
CA LYS A 490 10.63 36.80 -14.04
C LYS A 490 11.60 37.94 -14.38
N GLY A 491 11.63 38.97 -13.58
CA GLY A 491 12.55 40.09 -13.74
C GLY A 491 14.02 39.64 -13.55
N LYS A 492 14.30 38.89 -12.48
CA LYS A 492 15.64 38.31 -12.24
C LYS A 492 16.11 37.45 -13.39
N SER A 493 15.22 36.60 -13.95
CA SER A 493 15.56 35.75 -15.11
C SER A 493 15.91 36.53 -16.37
N LYS A 494 15.50 37.81 -16.43
CA LYS A 494 15.84 38.78 -17.47
C LYS A 494 17.04 39.67 -17.12
N GLY A 495 17.71 39.41 -15.98
CA GLY A 495 18.89 40.14 -15.54
C GLY A 495 18.60 41.44 -14.75
N LEU A 496 17.39 41.64 -14.27
CA LEU A 496 17.05 42.75 -13.36
C LEU A 496 17.52 42.45 -11.93
N ASP A 497 18.12 43.47 -11.30
CA ASP A 497 18.61 43.36 -9.91
C ASP A 497 17.76 44.16 -8.94
N THR A 498 17.31 43.54 -7.87
CA THR A 498 16.52 44.16 -6.79
C THR A 498 17.30 45.24 -6.00
N ALA A 499 18.65 45.14 -5.97
CA ALA A 499 19.47 46.13 -5.28
C ALA A 499 19.54 47.49 -6.03
N SER A 500 19.43 47.45 -7.36
CA SER A 500 19.53 48.62 -8.23
C SER A 500 18.19 49.23 -8.61
N LEU A 501 17.05 48.50 -8.44
CA LEU A 501 15.76 48.93 -8.92
C LEU A 501 14.66 48.60 -7.87
N GLN A 502 14.35 49.63 -7.02
CA GLN A 502 13.30 49.52 -6.00
C GLN A 502 12.43 50.78 -6.01
N ALA A 503 11.16 50.58 -5.63
CA ALA A 503 10.23 51.67 -5.42
C ALA A 503 10.51 52.40 -4.09
N ASP A 504 10.48 53.75 -4.12
CA ASP A 504 10.42 54.59 -2.94
C ASP A 504 8.96 54.80 -2.51
N ASN A 505 8.73 55.14 -1.24
CA ASN A 505 7.39 55.36 -0.66
C ASN A 505 6.42 54.19 -0.94
N PHE A 506 6.92 52.95 -0.83
CA PHE A 506 6.13 51.75 -1.08
C PHE A 506 5.02 51.59 -0.05
N THR A 507 3.79 51.39 -0.51
CA THR A 507 2.62 51.13 0.33
C THR A 507 1.81 49.94 -0.24
N ALA A 508 1.57 48.90 0.55
CA ALA A 508 0.68 47.83 0.20
C ALA A 508 -0.74 48.14 0.69
N LEU A 509 -1.70 48.13 -0.21
CA LEU A 509 -3.12 48.37 0.08
C LEU A 509 -3.84 47.03 0.13
N VAL A 510 -4.05 46.50 1.34
CA VAL A 510 -4.58 45.14 1.57
C VAL A 510 -5.84 44.89 0.74
N GLY A 511 -5.84 43.84 -0.03
CA GLY A 511 -6.96 43.41 -0.88
C GLY A 511 -7.15 44.18 -2.19
N ASN A 512 -6.35 45.25 -2.45
CA ASN A 512 -6.52 46.10 -3.61
C ASN A 512 -5.30 46.12 -4.53
N GLY A 513 -4.13 46.46 -4.04
CA GLY A 513 -2.92 46.60 -4.86
C GLY A 513 -1.77 47.28 -4.15
N LEU A 514 -0.83 47.78 -4.93
CA LEU A 514 0.41 48.38 -4.49
C LEU A 514 0.54 49.82 -5.05
N GLU A 515 1.18 50.68 -4.29
CA GLU A 515 1.53 52.05 -4.66
C GLU A 515 2.99 52.32 -4.26
N GLY A 516 3.70 53.06 -5.10
CA GLY A 516 5.08 53.43 -4.85
C GLY A 516 5.59 54.43 -5.90
N SER A 517 6.79 54.95 -5.68
CA SER A 517 7.44 55.88 -6.62
C SER A 517 8.69 55.21 -7.20
N VAL A 518 8.84 55.25 -8.52
CA VAL A 518 10.03 54.72 -9.21
C VAL A 518 10.51 55.80 -10.16
N GLU A 519 11.79 56.21 -10.08
CA GLU A 519 12.37 57.27 -10.91
C GLU A 519 11.59 58.59 -10.82
N GLY A 520 10.98 58.92 -9.67
CA GLY A 520 10.21 60.11 -9.44
C GLY A 520 8.76 60.07 -9.97
N ALA A 521 8.32 58.99 -10.59
CA ALA A 521 6.96 58.82 -11.11
C ALA A 521 6.15 57.92 -10.17
N GLN A 522 4.86 58.22 -9.96
CA GLN A 522 3.97 57.38 -9.15
C GLN A 522 3.57 56.12 -9.92
N LEU A 523 3.84 54.94 -9.35
CA LEU A 523 3.43 53.67 -9.88
C LEU A 523 2.29 53.05 -9.05
N LEU A 524 1.32 52.47 -9.75
CA LEU A 524 0.23 51.69 -9.18
C LEU A 524 0.26 50.28 -9.80
N GLY A 525 0.07 49.27 -8.98
CA GLY A 525 -0.08 47.91 -9.42
C GLY A 525 -1.20 47.19 -8.66
N GLY A 526 -2.01 46.36 -9.32
CA GLY A 526 -3.05 45.64 -8.61
C GLY A 526 -4.18 45.06 -9.47
N SER A 527 -5.31 44.78 -8.82
CA SER A 527 -6.49 44.22 -9.46
C SER A 527 -7.14 45.12 -10.50
N VAL A 528 -7.92 44.51 -11.42
CA VAL A 528 -8.67 45.26 -12.44
C VAL A 528 -9.57 46.34 -11.82
N SER A 529 -10.27 46.03 -10.74
CA SER A 529 -11.15 46.94 -10.02
C SER A 529 -10.37 48.13 -9.40
N PHE A 530 -9.24 47.87 -8.79
CA PHE A 530 -8.38 48.86 -8.14
C PHE A 530 -7.82 49.86 -9.14
N ILE A 531 -7.28 49.39 -10.26
CA ILE A 531 -6.68 50.30 -11.27
C ILE A 531 -7.77 51.02 -12.07
N SER A 532 -8.89 50.36 -12.41
CA SER A 532 -10.01 50.96 -13.16
C SER A 532 -10.68 52.13 -12.40
N GLY A 533 -10.62 52.13 -11.06
CA GLY A 533 -11.14 53.21 -10.23
C GLY A 533 -10.23 54.45 -10.18
N ARG A 534 -8.98 54.34 -10.63
CA ARG A 534 -7.95 55.43 -10.54
C ARG A 534 -7.39 55.85 -11.88
N VAL A 535 -7.45 54.98 -12.87
CA VAL A 535 -6.87 55.22 -14.21
C VAL A 535 -7.88 54.83 -15.29
N THR A 536 -7.98 55.60 -16.35
CA THR A 536 -8.82 55.25 -17.49
C THR A 536 -8.18 54.12 -18.28
N ILE A 537 -8.87 52.97 -18.35
CA ILE A 537 -8.44 51.77 -19.11
C ILE A 537 -9.32 51.65 -20.34
N SER A 538 -8.72 51.37 -21.49
CA SER A 538 -9.46 51.19 -22.73
C SER A 538 -10.43 50.01 -22.64
N LYS A 539 -11.52 50.02 -23.42
CA LYS A 539 -12.47 48.89 -23.50
C LYS A 539 -11.77 47.62 -23.98
N ALA A 540 -10.80 47.75 -24.89
CA ALA A 540 -10.01 46.64 -25.42
C ALA A 540 -9.13 46.01 -24.33
N ASP A 541 -8.46 46.81 -23.48
CA ASP A 541 -7.60 46.28 -22.43
C ASP A 541 -8.40 45.61 -21.30
N ARG A 542 -9.59 46.17 -20.95
CA ARG A 542 -10.52 45.50 -20.02
C ARG A 542 -10.97 44.14 -20.55
N GLN A 543 -11.25 44.06 -21.85
CA GLN A 543 -11.65 42.83 -22.50
C GLN A 543 -10.50 41.83 -22.53
N ARG A 544 -9.26 42.28 -22.77
CA ARG A 544 -8.04 41.43 -22.67
C ARG A 544 -7.84 40.87 -21.25
N ALA A 545 -8.00 41.76 -20.24
CA ALA A 545 -7.92 41.28 -18.83
C ALA A 545 -9.00 40.24 -18.49
N ALA A 546 -10.23 40.42 -18.99
CA ALA A 546 -11.31 39.48 -18.81
C ALA A 546 -11.01 38.14 -19.48
N LEU A 547 -10.50 38.12 -20.72
CA LEU A 547 -10.10 36.90 -21.44
C LEU A 547 -8.96 36.16 -20.70
N LEU A 548 -7.99 36.87 -20.15
CA LEU A 548 -6.93 36.27 -19.34
C LEU A 548 -7.50 35.63 -18.06
N ALA A 549 -8.43 36.33 -17.40
CA ALA A 549 -9.11 35.76 -16.23
C ALA A 549 -9.98 34.53 -16.58
N GLU A 550 -10.66 34.54 -17.74
CA GLU A 550 -11.43 33.41 -18.27
C GLU A 550 -10.55 32.19 -18.57
N SER A 551 -9.26 32.41 -18.92
CA SER A 551 -8.30 31.34 -19.12
C SER A 551 -7.61 30.84 -17.84
N GLY A 552 -8.12 31.23 -16.66
CA GLY A 552 -7.60 30.78 -15.36
C GLY A 552 -6.37 31.54 -14.86
N LYS A 553 -6.05 32.70 -15.44
CA LYS A 553 -4.92 33.53 -15.06
C LYS A 553 -5.37 34.73 -14.21
N THR A 554 -4.48 35.24 -13.36
CA THR A 554 -4.72 36.42 -12.55
C THR A 554 -4.10 37.65 -13.26
N PRO A 555 -4.89 38.51 -13.90
CA PRO A 555 -4.38 39.73 -14.54
C PRO A 555 -4.10 40.80 -13.48
N LEU A 556 -2.85 41.22 -13.39
CA LEU A 556 -2.39 42.36 -12.60
C LEU A 556 -2.15 43.54 -13.53
N LEU A 557 -2.78 44.66 -13.25
CA LEU A 557 -2.71 45.89 -14.03
C LEU A 557 -1.71 46.86 -13.41
N PHE A 558 -0.95 47.54 -14.28
CA PHE A 558 0.04 48.51 -13.86
C PHE A 558 -0.23 49.85 -14.51
N ALA A 559 0.04 50.95 -13.77
CA ALA A 559 -0.09 52.31 -14.26
C ALA A 559 1.00 53.23 -13.69
N ARG A 560 1.39 54.24 -14.45
CA ARG A 560 2.36 55.28 -14.09
C ARG A 560 1.75 56.66 -14.31
N ASP A 561 1.76 57.51 -13.28
CA ASP A 561 1.24 58.91 -13.33
C ASP A 561 -0.17 58.97 -13.98
N LYS A 562 -1.09 58.12 -13.60
CA LYS A 562 -2.45 57.95 -14.14
C LYS A 562 -2.53 57.45 -15.59
N LYS A 563 -1.41 57.04 -16.21
CA LYS A 563 -1.37 56.41 -17.53
C LYS A 563 -1.28 54.87 -17.38
N PHE A 564 -2.15 54.16 -18.07
CA PHE A 564 -2.11 52.73 -18.08
C PHE A 564 -0.84 52.19 -18.80
N LEU A 565 -0.11 51.31 -18.18
CA LEU A 565 1.13 50.70 -18.70
C LEU A 565 0.89 49.36 -19.36
N GLY A 566 -0.03 48.52 -18.83
CA GLY A 566 -0.28 47.19 -19.34
C GLY A 566 -0.76 46.22 -18.28
N ILE A 567 -0.83 44.93 -18.69
CA ILE A 567 -1.28 43.82 -17.89
C ILE A 567 -0.15 42.78 -17.80
N ILE A 568 0.14 42.29 -16.59
CA ILE A 568 0.95 41.11 -16.38
C ILE A 568 0.05 40.03 -15.81
N ALA A 569 -0.11 38.93 -16.52
CA ALA A 569 -0.90 37.80 -16.05
C ALA A 569 0.01 36.79 -15.33
N VAL A 570 -0.44 36.38 -14.16
CA VAL A 570 0.24 35.39 -13.33
C VAL A 570 -0.71 34.19 -13.13
N ALA A 571 -0.20 32.99 -13.26
CA ALA A 571 -0.97 31.79 -13.00
C ALA A 571 -0.09 30.69 -12.40
N ASP A 572 -0.71 29.83 -11.61
CA ASP A 572 -0.11 28.55 -11.22
C ASP A 572 -0.25 27.57 -12.38
N THR A 573 0.87 27.21 -12.97
CA THR A 573 0.92 26.41 -14.21
C THR A 573 0.70 24.92 -13.96
N ILE A 574 -0.03 24.27 -14.84
CA ILE A 574 -0.22 22.80 -14.80
C ILE A 574 1.14 22.13 -15.02
N LYS A 575 1.45 21.10 -14.21
CA LYS A 575 2.64 20.28 -14.39
C LYS A 575 2.59 19.56 -15.74
N GLU A 576 3.74 19.39 -16.38
CA GLU A 576 3.83 18.77 -17.71
C GLU A 576 3.31 17.33 -17.74
N ASP A 577 3.47 16.60 -16.63
CA ASP A 577 3.05 15.21 -16.50
C ASP A 577 1.55 15.05 -16.14
N SER A 578 0.89 16.07 -15.60
CA SER A 578 -0.49 15.97 -15.10
C SER A 578 -1.52 15.54 -16.15
N PRO A 579 -1.55 16.10 -17.39
CA PRO A 579 -2.51 15.64 -18.40
C PRO A 579 -2.26 14.20 -18.84
N LYS A 580 -1.01 13.74 -18.81
CA LYS A 580 -0.65 12.36 -19.10
C LYS A 580 -1.12 11.42 -17.99
N ALA A 581 -0.83 11.77 -16.74
CA ALA A 581 -1.23 11.00 -15.55
C ALA A 581 -2.75 10.83 -15.46
N ILE A 582 -3.50 11.91 -15.68
CA ILE A 582 -4.96 11.90 -15.68
C ILE A 582 -5.50 10.94 -16.76
N ARG A 583 -4.96 11.00 -17.99
CA ARG A 583 -5.34 10.07 -19.07
C ARG A 583 -5.01 8.62 -18.73
N GLU A 584 -3.86 8.35 -18.09
CA GLU A 584 -3.50 6.99 -17.65
C GLU A 584 -4.49 6.45 -16.61
N LEU A 585 -4.89 7.26 -15.63
CA LEU A 585 -5.90 6.89 -14.63
C LEU A 585 -7.27 6.60 -15.28
N GLN A 586 -7.71 7.47 -16.19
CA GLN A 586 -8.95 7.28 -16.96
C GLN A 586 -8.90 6.00 -17.81
N ASN A 587 -7.76 5.69 -18.44
CA ASN A 587 -7.56 4.46 -19.19
C ASN A 587 -7.64 3.21 -18.32
N MET A 588 -7.26 3.32 -17.04
CA MET A 588 -7.45 2.26 -16.05
C MET A 588 -8.91 2.11 -15.58
N GLY A 589 -9.84 2.96 -16.06
CA GLY A 589 -11.25 2.99 -15.68
C GLY A 589 -11.50 3.68 -14.34
N ILE A 590 -10.67 4.66 -13.97
CA ILE A 590 -10.79 5.46 -12.77
C ILE A 590 -11.34 6.83 -13.16
N ARG A 591 -12.35 7.32 -12.43
CA ARG A 591 -12.87 8.67 -12.56
C ARG A 591 -11.96 9.65 -11.85
N VAL A 592 -11.57 10.72 -12.53
CA VAL A 592 -10.67 11.74 -11.98
C VAL A 592 -11.44 13.03 -11.71
N VAL A 593 -11.43 13.47 -10.46
CA VAL A 593 -12.16 14.65 -9.97
C VAL A 593 -11.14 15.67 -9.45
N MET A 594 -11.22 16.91 -9.89
CA MET A 594 -10.39 18.00 -9.36
C MET A 594 -11.14 18.75 -8.26
N LEU A 595 -10.49 18.96 -7.13
CA LEU A 595 -10.97 19.79 -6.02
C LEU A 595 -10.18 21.09 -5.95
N THR A 596 -10.86 22.22 -5.79
CA THR A 596 -10.18 23.52 -5.65
C THR A 596 -11.04 24.54 -4.90
N GLY A 597 -10.37 25.45 -4.17
CA GLY A 597 -11.00 26.63 -3.58
C GLY A 597 -11.25 27.76 -4.57
N ASP A 598 -10.76 27.66 -5.82
CA ASP A 598 -10.94 28.67 -6.83
C ASP A 598 -12.41 28.85 -7.21
N ASN A 599 -12.72 30.01 -7.82
CA ASN A 599 -14.02 30.25 -8.43
C ASN A 599 -14.26 29.24 -9.59
N GLU A 600 -15.53 28.97 -9.86
CA GLU A 600 -15.95 27.95 -10.83
C GLU A 600 -15.41 28.16 -12.26
N ARG A 601 -15.30 29.42 -12.70
CA ARG A 601 -14.79 29.74 -14.04
C ARG A 601 -13.32 29.35 -14.20
N THR A 602 -12.46 29.75 -13.25
CA THR A 602 -11.03 29.40 -13.22
C THR A 602 -10.84 27.89 -13.09
N ALA A 603 -11.60 27.26 -12.18
CA ALA A 603 -11.52 25.85 -11.93
C ALA A 603 -11.87 25.02 -13.18
N ARG A 604 -12.94 25.39 -13.89
CA ARG A 604 -13.34 24.71 -15.15
C ARG A 604 -12.28 24.89 -16.26
N ALA A 605 -11.66 26.06 -16.38
CA ALA A 605 -10.60 26.29 -17.36
C ALA A 605 -9.39 25.39 -17.10
N ILE A 606 -8.93 25.31 -15.84
CA ILE A 606 -7.80 24.44 -15.45
C ILE A 606 -8.17 22.97 -15.60
N GLY A 607 -9.38 22.56 -15.17
CA GLY A 607 -9.85 21.19 -15.29
C GLY A 607 -9.93 20.71 -16.74
N ALA A 608 -10.40 21.56 -17.66
CA ALA A 608 -10.43 21.27 -19.08
C ALA A 608 -9.02 21.12 -19.68
N GLN A 609 -8.06 21.97 -19.29
CA GLN A 609 -6.67 21.86 -19.73
C GLN A 609 -5.99 20.59 -19.17
N ALA A 610 -6.26 20.25 -17.93
CA ALA A 610 -5.75 19.04 -17.29
C ALA A 610 -6.42 17.74 -17.82
N GLY A 611 -7.67 17.85 -18.31
CA GLY A 611 -8.45 16.75 -18.87
C GLY A 611 -9.15 15.90 -17.80
N VAL A 612 -9.54 16.46 -16.65
CA VAL A 612 -10.28 15.76 -15.60
C VAL A 612 -11.73 15.47 -15.99
N ASP A 613 -12.35 14.44 -15.40
CA ASP A 613 -13.75 14.07 -15.68
C ASP A 613 -14.75 15.02 -15.01
N GLU A 614 -14.39 15.58 -13.85
CA GLU A 614 -15.26 16.44 -13.04
C GLU A 614 -14.45 17.48 -12.28
N VAL A 615 -15.04 18.65 -12.07
CA VAL A 615 -14.44 19.74 -11.28
C VAL A 615 -15.40 20.15 -10.18
N ILE A 616 -14.91 20.20 -8.93
CA ILE A 616 -15.63 20.71 -7.77
C ILE A 616 -14.90 21.97 -7.30
N ALA A 617 -15.51 23.12 -7.56
CA ALA A 617 -14.94 24.45 -7.30
C ALA A 617 -15.48 25.05 -6.00
N GLY A 618 -14.79 26.09 -5.46
CA GLY A 618 -15.22 26.85 -4.29
C GLY A 618 -15.19 26.04 -2.99
N VAL A 619 -14.37 24.99 -2.92
CA VAL A 619 -14.27 24.11 -1.76
C VAL A 619 -13.23 24.67 -0.79
N LEU A 620 -13.69 25.17 0.35
CA LEU A 620 -12.80 25.58 1.44
C LEU A 620 -12.05 24.37 2.02
N PRO A 621 -10.89 24.56 2.69
CA PRO A 621 -10.11 23.45 3.25
C PRO A 621 -10.95 22.50 4.12
N GLU A 622 -11.83 23.04 4.98
CA GLU A 622 -12.73 22.26 5.83
C GLU A 622 -13.81 21.49 5.04
N GLY A 623 -14.22 21.99 3.89
CA GLY A 623 -15.20 21.37 2.99
C GLY A 623 -14.66 20.19 2.19
N LYS A 624 -13.33 20.07 2.01
CA LYS A 624 -12.71 18.98 1.25
C LYS A 624 -13.06 17.60 1.84
N GLU A 625 -13.08 17.48 3.17
CA GLU A 625 -13.46 16.23 3.85
C GLU A 625 -14.90 15.80 3.51
N GLN A 626 -15.84 16.76 3.47
CA GLN A 626 -17.25 16.48 3.17
C GLN A 626 -17.42 16.00 1.71
N VAL A 627 -16.67 16.62 0.78
CA VAL A 627 -16.66 16.18 -0.62
C VAL A 627 -16.13 14.76 -0.75
N ILE A 628 -15.02 14.42 -0.08
CA ILE A 628 -14.49 13.05 -0.08
C ILE A 628 -15.51 12.07 0.51
N ARG A 629 -16.21 12.44 1.58
CA ARG A 629 -17.29 11.59 2.15
C ARG A 629 -18.37 11.29 1.11
N ALA A 630 -18.84 12.28 0.37
CA ALA A 630 -19.84 12.10 -0.66
C ALA A 630 -19.32 11.26 -1.86
N LEU A 631 -18.06 11.42 -2.24
CA LEU A 631 -17.45 10.61 -3.29
C LEU A 631 -17.31 9.14 -2.88
N LYS A 632 -17.03 8.85 -1.62
CA LYS A 632 -16.95 7.46 -1.08
C LYS A 632 -18.28 6.71 -1.18
N GLU A 633 -19.41 7.38 -1.11
CA GLU A 633 -20.71 6.75 -1.32
C GLU A 633 -20.92 6.26 -2.76
N LYS A 634 -20.24 6.90 -3.73
CA LYS A 634 -20.27 6.55 -5.15
C LYS A 634 -19.27 5.46 -5.54
N GLY A 635 -18.19 5.29 -4.77
CA GLY A 635 -17.16 4.28 -5.06
C GLY A 635 -15.93 4.44 -4.19
N LYS A 636 -15.02 3.47 -4.25
CA LYS A 636 -13.72 3.52 -3.57
C LYS A 636 -12.93 4.74 -4.04
N THR A 637 -12.68 5.66 -3.12
CA THR A 637 -12.12 6.99 -3.41
C THR A 637 -10.73 7.14 -2.83
N ALA A 638 -9.78 7.59 -3.68
CA ALA A 638 -8.49 8.09 -3.23
C ALA A 638 -8.48 9.62 -3.26
N MET A 639 -7.83 10.24 -2.27
CA MET A 639 -7.49 11.67 -2.27
C MET A 639 -5.99 11.84 -2.50
N VAL A 640 -5.62 12.76 -3.39
CA VAL A 640 -4.22 13.14 -3.65
C VAL A 640 -4.03 14.60 -3.31
N GLY A 641 -3.07 14.91 -2.47
CA GLY A 641 -2.73 16.28 -2.04
C GLY A 641 -1.28 16.38 -1.58
N ASP A 642 -0.78 17.61 -1.43
CA ASP A 642 0.61 17.91 -1.06
C ASP A 642 0.74 18.65 0.29
N GLY A 643 -0.35 19.21 0.81
CA GLY A 643 -0.35 20.17 1.86
C GLY A 643 -1.01 19.78 3.18
N ILE A 644 -0.74 20.58 4.21
CA ILE A 644 -1.36 20.48 5.54
C ILE A 644 -2.89 20.61 5.44
N ASN A 645 -3.37 21.42 4.51
CA ASN A 645 -4.80 21.70 4.30
C ASN A 645 -5.58 20.46 3.79
N ASP A 646 -4.88 19.49 3.23
CA ASP A 646 -5.47 18.26 2.68
C ASP A 646 -5.51 17.11 3.69
N ALA A 647 -4.81 17.22 4.82
CA ALA A 647 -4.68 16.13 5.80
C ALA A 647 -6.04 15.56 6.27
N PRO A 648 -7.08 16.36 6.56
CA PRO A 648 -8.41 15.81 6.90
C PRO A 648 -9.05 15.03 5.75
N ALA A 649 -8.89 15.49 4.51
CA ALA A 649 -9.41 14.83 3.31
C ALA A 649 -8.64 13.55 2.97
N LEU A 650 -7.29 13.57 3.12
CA LEU A 650 -6.42 12.39 2.97
C LEU A 650 -6.80 11.29 3.95
N THR A 651 -6.96 11.64 5.24
CA THR A 651 -7.38 10.68 6.28
C THR A 651 -8.80 10.14 6.04
N ARG A 652 -9.69 10.96 5.47
CA ARG A 652 -11.09 10.56 5.23
C ARG A 652 -11.25 9.63 4.04
N ALA A 653 -10.42 9.73 3.03
CA ALA A 653 -10.46 8.90 1.83
C ALA A 653 -10.35 7.39 2.17
N ASP A 654 -10.63 6.50 1.21
CA ASP A 654 -10.29 5.08 1.35
C ASP A 654 -8.79 4.86 1.23
N ILE A 655 -8.12 5.75 0.45
CA ILE A 655 -6.66 5.84 0.33
C ILE A 655 -6.27 7.31 0.25
N GLY A 656 -5.48 7.78 1.19
CA GLY A 656 -4.81 9.08 1.13
C GLY A 656 -3.45 8.94 0.43
N ILE A 657 -3.15 9.79 -0.54
CA ILE A 657 -1.88 9.81 -1.28
C ILE A 657 -1.25 11.18 -1.13
N ALA A 658 -0.13 11.26 -0.42
CA ALA A 658 0.68 12.47 -0.35
C ALA A 658 1.66 12.52 -1.53
N ILE A 659 1.72 13.65 -2.23
CA ILE A 659 2.58 13.87 -3.39
C ILE A 659 3.70 14.86 -3.07
N GLY A 660 4.95 14.50 -3.45
CA GLY A 660 6.14 15.23 -3.09
C GLY A 660 6.60 14.96 -1.65
N ALA A 661 7.83 15.29 -1.31
CA ALA A 661 8.35 15.25 0.06
C ALA A 661 7.77 16.41 0.90
N GLY A 662 6.42 16.55 0.86
CA GLY A 662 5.65 17.64 1.44
C GLY A 662 5.74 17.74 2.95
N ALA A 663 4.86 18.55 3.55
CA ALA A 663 4.81 18.76 4.98
C ALA A 663 4.63 17.42 5.73
N ASP A 664 5.36 17.24 6.84
CA ASP A 664 5.32 16.04 7.69
C ASP A 664 3.88 15.62 8.04
N VAL A 665 2.98 16.61 8.22
CA VAL A 665 1.55 16.37 8.52
C VAL A 665 0.81 15.68 7.36
N ALA A 666 1.10 16.01 6.10
CA ALA A 666 0.50 15.34 4.95
C ALA A 666 1.04 13.91 4.81
N ILE A 667 2.35 13.74 5.06
CA ILE A 667 2.96 12.41 5.11
C ILE A 667 2.29 11.56 6.19
N ASP A 668 2.06 12.10 7.39
CA ASP A 668 1.42 11.36 8.48
C ASP A 668 -0.03 10.97 8.20
N ALA A 669 -0.78 11.83 7.52
CA ALA A 669 -2.18 11.62 7.18
C ALA A 669 -2.42 10.64 6.02
N ALA A 670 -1.42 10.46 5.14
CA ALA A 670 -1.55 9.65 3.93
C ALA A 670 -1.28 8.15 4.17
N ASP A 671 -1.86 7.28 3.35
CA ASP A 671 -1.61 5.84 3.26
C ASP A 671 -0.47 5.51 2.30
N VAL A 672 -0.29 6.34 1.29
CA VAL A 672 0.75 6.23 0.26
C VAL A 672 1.49 7.55 0.17
N VAL A 673 2.81 7.48 0.17
CA VAL A 673 3.67 8.66 0.04
C VAL A 673 4.45 8.54 -1.27
N LEU A 674 4.33 9.54 -2.12
CA LEU A 674 5.09 9.67 -3.37
C LEU A 674 6.24 10.65 -3.12
N MET A 675 7.47 10.15 -3.21
CA MET A 675 8.66 10.96 -2.92
C MET A 675 8.89 12.08 -3.94
N LYS A 676 8.38 11.88 -5.16
CA LYS A 676 8.41 12.86 -6.24
C LYS A 676 7.13 13.65 -6.29
N SER A 677 7.23 14.86 -6.87
CA SER A 677 6.06 15.69 -7.11
C SER A 677 5.38 15.40 -8.47
N ASN A 678 5.57 14.20 -9.03
CA ASN A 678 5.03 13.79 -10.34
C ASN A 678 3.67 13.10 -10.19
N LEU A 679 2.65 13.60 -10.86
CA LEU A 679 1.32 13.01 -10.82
C LEU A 679 1.25 11.63 -11.50
N THR A 680 2.17 11.34 -12.44
CA THR A 680 2.32 10.01 -13.06
C THR A 680 2.62 8.90 -12.06
N ASP A 681 3.21 9.22 -10.90
CA ASP A 681 3.50 8.23 -9.84
C ASP A 681 2.22 7.76 -9.13
N VAL A 682 1.12 8.53 -9.17
CA VAL A 682 -0.20 8.06 -8.71
C VAL A 682 -0.68 6.91 -9.60
N ALA A 683 -0.57 7.05 -10.93
CA ALA A 683 -0.92 5.98 -11.86
C ALA A 683 0.00 4.77 -11.69
N ALA A 684 1.30 4.99 -11.45
CA ALA A 684 2.28 3.95 -11.17
C ALA A 684 1.96 3.19 -9.85
N ALA A 685 1.53 3.88 -8.80
CA ALA A 685 1.11 3.28 -7.53
C ALA A 685 -0.11 2.36 -7.72
N VAL A 686 -1.12 2.81 -8.46
CA VAL A 686 -2.30 1.99 -8.80
C VAL A 686 -1.90 0.76 -9.62
N ARG A 687 -1.01 0.93 -10.59
CA ARG A 687 -0.50 -0.15 -11.46
C ARG A 687 0.25 -1.20 -10.65
N LEU A 688 1.13 -0.77 -9.76
CA LEU A 688 1.87 -1.64 -8.84
C LEU A 688 0.93 -2.43 -7.93
N SER A 689 -0.04 -1.75 -7.33
CA SER A 689 -1.04 -2.38 -6.48
C SER A 689 -1.86 -3.44 -7.25
N ARG A 690 -2.35 -3.12 -8.45
CA ARG A 690 -3.08 -4.06 -9.31
C ARG A 690 -2.24 -5.25 -9.74
N ALA A 691 -0.95 -5.03 -10.05
CA ALA A 691 -0.02 -6.11 -10.37
C ALA A 691 0.22 -7.02 -9.16
N SER A 692 0.40 -6.43 -7.97
CA SER A 692 0.56 -7.17 -6.71
C SER A 692 -0.67 -7.99 -6.37
N LEU A 693 -1.87 -7.41 -6.49
CA LEU A 693 -3.14 -8.13 -6.28
C LEU A 693 -3.31 -9.31 -7.24
N ARG A 694 -3.02 -9.11 -8.53
CA ARG A 694 -3.07 -10.20 -9.53
C ARG A 694 -2.10 -11.31 -9.16
N ASN A 695 -0.87 -10.96 -8.80
CA ASN A 695 0.15 -11.90 -8.37
C ASN A 695 -0.28 -12.69 -7.13
N ILE A 696 -0.91 -12.04 -6.14
CA ILE A 696 -1.48 -12.70 -4.96
C ILE A 696 -2.56 -13.72 -5.37
N HIS A 697 -3.49 -13.35 -6.26
CA HIS A 697 -4.53 -14.27 -6.73
C HIS A 697 -3.93 -15.47 -7.49
N GLU A 698 -2.92 -15.23 -8.33
CA GLU A 698 -2.20 -16.32 -9.03
C GLU A 698 -1.48 -17.23 -8.02
N ASN A 699 -0.83 -16.66 -7.00
CA ASN A 699 -0.18 -17.42 -5.94
C ASN A 699 -1.18 -18.28 -5.15
N LEU A 700 -2.32 -17.73 -4.78
CA LEU A 700 -3.39 -18.46 -4.11
C LEU A 700 -3.96 -19.58 -5.00
N PHE A 701 -4.17 -19.31 -6.29
CA PHE A 701 -4.59 -20.35 -7.24
C PHE A 701 -3.59 -21.51 -7.26
N TRP A 702 -2.29 -21.26 -7.42
CA TRP A 702 -1.27 -22.30 -7.39
C TRP A 702 -1.21 -23.03 -6.06
N ALA A 703 -1.38 -22.33 -4.93
CA ALA A 703 -1.38 -22.95 -3.62
C ALA A 703 -2.55 -23.91 -3.39
N PHE A 704 -3.71 -23.66 -4.02
CA PHE A 704 -4.91 -24.50 -3.87
C PHE A 704 -5.03 -25.62 -4.91
N ILE A 705 -4.65 -25.38 -6.18
CA ILE A 705 -4.91 -26.32 -7.26
C ILE A 705 -4.23 -27.67 -7.04
N TYR A 706 -3.01 -27.67 -6.48
CA TYR A 706 -2.29 -28.90 -6.13
C TYR A 706 -3.04 -29.75 -5.10
N ASN A 707 -3.69 -29.09 -4.13
CA ASN A 707 -4.47 -29.80 -3.10
C ASN A 707 -5.80 -30.31 -3.67
N ILE A 708 -6.50 -29.51 -4.50
CA ILE A 708 -7.78 -29.87 -5.11
C ILE A 708 -7.64 -31.12 -5.98
N ILE A 709 -6.56 -31.22 -6.75
CA ILE A 709 -6.28 -32.37 -7.61
C ILE A 709 -5.65 -33.49 -6.79
N GLY A 710 -4.73 -33.19 -5.90
CA GLY A 710 -3.90 -34.15 -5.19
C GLY A 710 -4.64 -34.93 -4.12
N ILE A 711 -5.56 -34.30 -3.36
CA ILE A 711 -6.28 -35.00 -2.26
C ILE A 711 -7.16 -36.15 -2.79
N PRO A 712 -8.02 -36.00 -3.82
CA PRO A 712 -8.78 -37.09 -4.38
C PRO A 712 -7.88 -38.20 -4.94
N LEU A 713 -6.77 -37.83 -5.58
CA LEU A 713 -5.80 -38.79 -6.12
C LEU A 713 -5.10 -39.56 -5.01
N ALA A 714 -4.70 -38.89 -3.92
CA ALA A 714 -4.07 -39.49 -2.74
C ALA A 714 -5.05 -40.39 -1.98
N ALA A 715 -6.30 -39.99 -1.84
CA ALA A 715 -7.37 -40.76 -1.24
C ALA A 715 -7.73 -42.02 -2.03
N GLY A 716 -7.25 -42.14 -3.28
CA GLY A 716 -7.50 -43.30 -4.11
C GLY A 716 -8.86 -43.30 -4.82
N VAL A 717 -9.49 -42.14 -5.00
CA VAL A 717 -10.77 -42.02 -5.75
C VAL A 717 -10.64 -42.57 -7.17
N TYR A 718 -9.45 -42.46 -7.76
CA TYR A 718 -9.13 -42.92 -9.12
C TYR A 718 -8.43 -44.28 -9.14
N ALA A 719 -8.40 -45.01 -8.02
CA ALA A 719 -7.76 -46.32 -7.91
C ALA A 719 -8.32 -47.35 -8.92
N HIS A 720 -9.62 -47.25 -9.25
CA HIS A 720 -10.25 -48.09 -10.25
C HIS A 720 -9.63 -47.95 -11.65
N TRP A 721 -9.09 -46.79 -11.99
CA TRP A 721 -8.36 -46.57 -13.24
C TRP A 721 -6.84 -46.79 -13.12
N GLY A 722 -6.36 -47.35 -12.04
CA GLY A 722 -4.93 -47.58 -11.79
C GLY A 722 -4.15 -46.33 -11.40
N LEU A 723 -4.82 -45.19 -11.20
CA LEU A 723 -4.18 -43.94 -10.83
C LEU A 723 -4.11 -43.82 -9.30
N LEU A 724 -2.93 -44.03 -8.76
CA LEU A 724 -2.63 -43.97 -7.33
C LEU A 724 -1.47 -43.01 -7.09
N LEU A 725 -1.58 -42.19 -6.06
CA LEU A 725 -0.50 -41.30 -5.62
C LEU A 725 0.30 -41.95 -4.50
N ASN A 726 1.59 -42.13 -4.74
CA ASN A 726 2.53 -42.51 -3.69
C ASN A 726 2.83 -41.29 -2.80
N PRO A 727 2.96 -41.44 -1.47
CA PRO A 727 3.31 -40.35 -0.55
C PRO A 727 4.55 -39.51 -0.96
N MET A 728 5.55 -40.17 -1.58
CA MET A 728 6.78 -39.53 -2.06
C MET A 728 6.50 -38.49 -3.16
N PHE A 729 5.68 -38.83 -4.16
CA PHE A 729 5.29 -37.89 -5.20
C PHE A 729 4.43 -36.75 -4.65
N GLY A 730 3.61 -37.04 -3.62
CA GLY A 730 2.88 -36.00 -2.89
C GLY A 730 3.82 -34.96 -2.25
N ALA A 731 4.87 -35.41 -1.55
CA ALA A 731 5.87 -34.54 -0.93
C ALA A 731 6.67 -33.72 -1.96
N ALA A 732 7.01 -34.31 -3.11
CA ALA A 732 7.69 -33.62 -4.20
C ALA A 732 6.80 -32.53 -4.83
N ALA A 733 5.52 -32.83 -5.10
CA ALA A 733 4.55 -31.85 -5.62
C ALA A 733 4.37 -30.66 -4.67
N MET A 734 4.36 -30.89 -3.35
CA MET A 734 4.26 -29.85 -2.34
C MET A 734 5.47 -28.91 -2.34
N SER A 735 6.69 -29.47 -2.46
CA SER A 735 7.91 -28.67 -2.54
C SER A 735 7.91 -27.80 -3.80
N LEU A 736 7.44 -28.34 -4.93
CA LEU A 736 7.31 -27.63 -6.20
C LEU A 736 6.26 -26.51 -6.12
N SER A 737 5.14 -26.73 -5.43
CA SER A 737 4.11 -25.71 -5.21
C SER A 737 4.68 -24.45 -4.52
N SER A 738 5.47 -24.62 -3.46
CA SER A 738 6.14 -23.49 -2.78
C SER A 738 7.12 -22.76 -3.69
N PHE A 739 7.86 -23.48 -4.53
CA PHE A 739 8.77 -22.89 -5.52
C PHE A 739 8.00 -22.07 -6.56
N CYS A 740 6.88 -22.58 -7.08
CA CYS A 740 6.03 -21.86 -8.05
C CYS A 740 5.51 -20.54 -7.49
N VAL A 741 4.98 -20.55 -6.26
CA VAL A 741 4.46 -19.35 -5.59
C VAL A 741 5.54 -18.29 -5.44
N VAL A 742 6.72 -18.65 -4.96
CA VAL A 742 7.81 -17.68 -4.77
C VAL A 742 8.34 -17.15 -6.10
N SER A 743 8.53 -18.04 -7.09
CA SER A 743 9.00 -17.64 -8.43
C SER A 743 8.01 -16.68 -9.08
N ASN A 744 6.71 -16.92 -8.92
CA ASN A 744 5.67 -16.02 -9.41
C ASN A 744 5.71 -14.67 -8.68
N ALA A 745 5.90 -14.65 -7.36
CA ALA A 745 6.01 -13.40 -6.61
C ALA A 745 7.24 -12.58 -7.04
N LEU A 746 8.39 -13.21 -7.24
CA LEU A 746 9.61 -12.55 -7.73
C LEU A 746 9.46 -11.97 -9.14
N ARG A 747 8.51 -12.46 -9.95
CA ARG A 747 8.18 -11.89 -11.27
C ARG A 747 7.73 -10.44 -11.19
N LEU A 748 7.18 -9.99 -10.04
CA LEU A 748 6.84 -8.58 -9.83
C LEU A 748 8.03 -7.62 -10.00
N ASN A 749 9.27 -8.06 -9.73
CA ASN A 749 10.46 -7.24 -9.93
C ASN A 749 10.67 -6.80 -11.40
N PHE A 750 10.04 -7.47 -12.35
CA PHE A 750 10.09 -7.13 -13.78
C PHE A 750 8.93 -6.23 -14.21
N CYS A 751 8.06 -5.82 -13.28
CA CYS A 751 6.94 -4.93 -13.59
C CYS A 751 7.44 -3.52 -13.90
N ARG A 752 7.08 -2.99 -15.08
CA ARG A 752 7.39 -1.63 -15.50
C ARG A 752 6.27 -0.69 -15.04
N LEU A 753 6.53 0.10 -13.98
CA LEU A 753 5.49 0.90 -13.32
C LEU A 753 5.00 2.08 -14.17
N HIS A 754 5.86 2.65 -15.01
CA HIS A 754 5.56 3.81 -15.85
C HIS A 754 5.17 3.44 -17.30
N ASP A 755 4.94 2.14 -17.57
CA ASP A 755 4.49 1.65 -18.88
C ASP A 755 2.98 1.42 -18.87
N ALA A 756 2.24 2.30 -19.55
CA ALA A 756 0.77 2.25 -19.64
C ALA A 756 0.23 1.26 -20.68
N SER A 757 1.10 0.62 -21.51
CA SER A 757 0.69 -0.23 -22.64
C SER A 757 -0.13 -1.46 -22.23
N HIS A 758 0.03 -1.92 -20.99
CA HIS A 758 -0.64 -3.10 -20.46
C HIS A 758 -1.79 -2.78 -19.50
N ASP A 759 -2.21 -1.53 -19.40
CA ASP A 759 -3.30 -1.12 -18.52
C ASP A 759 -4.63 -1.72 -18.97
N ARG A 760 -5.37 -2.28 -18.03
CA ARG A 760 -6.69 -2.86 -18.30
C ARG A 760 -7.78 -2.01 -17.65
N LYS A 761 -8.80 -1.63 -18.42
CA LYS A 761 -10.02 -1.00 -17.89
C LYS A 761 -10.70 -1.97 -16.93
N ARG A 762 -10.95 -1.56 -15.70
CA ARG A 762 -11.87 -2.27 -14.81
C ARG A 762 -13.30 -2.05 -15.30
N LYS A 763 -14.18 -3.06 -15.23
CA LYS A 763 -15.61 -2.88 -15.48
C LYS A 763 -16.13 -1.79 -14.54
N LYS A 764 -16.73 -0.74 -15.10
CA LYS A 764 -17.33 0.37 -14.36
C LYS A 764 -18.44 -0.16 -13.43
N HIS A 765 -18.25 -0.01 -12.13
CA HIS A 765 -19.31 0.06 -11.14
C HIS A 765 -19.21 1.43 -10.45
N ILE A 766 -19.34 2.48 -11.26
CA ILE A 766 -19.51 3.84 -10.73
C ILE A 766 -21.01 4.08 -10.78
N ILE A 767 -21.60 4.42 -9.65
CA ILE A 767 -23.00 4.86 -9.62
C ILE A 767 -23.02 6.19 -10.35
N GLU A 768 -23.58 6.21 -11.57
CA GLU A 768 -23.85 7.45 -12.30
C GLU A 768 -24.99 8.18 -11.56
N GLY A 769 -24.73 9.35 -11.09
CA GLY A 769 -25.73 10.23 -10.52
C GLY A 769 -25.24 11.15 -9.43
N CYS A 770 -25.48 12.41 -9.67
CA CYS A 770 -25.52 13.54 -8.76
C CYS A 770 -24.21 14.31 -8.53
N LEU A 771 -24.18 15.43 -9.20
CA LEU A 771 -23.54 16.66 -8.77
C LEU A 771 -23.95 16.96 -7.31
N ILE A 772 -23.01 17.37 -6.49
CA ILE A 772 -23.33 17.97 -5.19
C ILE A 772 -23.97 19.32 -5.56
N GLU A 773 -25.30 19.38 -5.50
CA GLU A 773 -26.00 20.67 -5.61
C GLU A 773 -25.53 21.58 -4.49
N LYS A 774 -25.10 22.76 -4.87
CA LYS A 774 -24.78 23.83 -3.92
C LYS A 774 -25.99 24.07 -3.02
N LYS A 775 -25.81 23.93 -1.70
CA LYS A 775 -26.60 24.72 -0.76
C LYS A 775 -26.17 26.16 -0.94
N GLU A 776 -27.02 26.95 -1.56
CA GLU A 776 -26.86 28.40 -1.61
C GLU A 776 -26.86 28.92 -0.17
N THR A 777 -25.75 29.57 0.20
CA THR A 777 -25.74 30.50 1.35
C THR A 777 -26.54 31.75 0.92
N PRO A 778 -27.41 32.30 1.76
CA PRO A 778 -28.15 33.49 1.42
C PRO A 778 -27.18 34.67 1.22
N ASP A 779 -27.05 35.14 -0.01
CA ASP A 779 -26.39 36.42 -0.30
C ASP A 779 -27.28 37.57 0.20
N GLU A 780 -26.89 38.18 1.31
CA GLU A 780 -27.26 39.57 1.58
C GLU A 780 -26.37 40.50 0.73
N PHE A 781 -27.02 41.31 -0.04
CA PHE A 781 -26.53 42.45 -0.86
C PHE A 781 -26.40 42.21 -2.37
N SER A 782 -27.46 42.50 -3.10
CA SER A 782 -27.35 43.34 -4.32
C SER A 782 -28.68 44.01 -4.66
N GLY A 783 -28.66 45.30 -4.67
CA GLY A 783 -29.74 46.10 -5.20
C GLY A 783 -29.73 46.11 -6.75
N ALA A 784 -30.94 46.02 -7.24
CA ALA A 784 -31.49 46.46 -8.51
C ALA A 784 -30.62 46.60 -9.77
N ILE A 785 -31.03 45.92 -10.86
CA ILE A 785 -31.44 46.57 -12.14
C ILE A 785 -32.10 45.49 -13.05
N ASP A 786 -33.23 45.87 -13.64
CA ASP A 786 -34.18 45.20 -14.51
C ASP A 786 -33.66 44.36 -15.65
N GLY A 787 -34.41 43.25 -15.96
CA GLY A 787 -34.35 42.56 -17.26
C GLY A 787 -35.15 41.27 -17.33
N GLN A 788 -36.39 41.36 -17.80
CA GLN A 788 -37.38 40.30 -18.03
C GLN A 788 -36.84 38.93 -18.48
N GLY A 789 -37.17 37.89 -17.69
CA GLY A 789 -37.10 36.47 -18.10
C GLY A 789 -38.15 35.65 -17.31
N LYS A 790 -38.96 34.88 -17.99
CA LYS A 790 -40.16 34.17 -17.54
C LYS A 790 -39.92 33.43 -16.20
N GLU A 791 -40.73 33.74 -15.18
CA GLU A 791 -40.94 32.93 -13.99
C GLU A 791 -41.80 31.72 -14.35
N GLU A 792 -41.23 30.49 -14.23
CA GLU A 792 -42.03 29.27 -14.02
C GLU A 792 -42.40 29.24 -12.53
N LYS A 793 -43.67 29.36 -12.23
CA LYS A 793 -44.27 29.22 -10.90
C LYS A 793 -44.16 27.76 -10.45
N THR A 794 -43.20 27.45 -9.59
CA THR A 794 -43.27 26.19 -8.82
C THR A 794 -44.33 26.32 -7.74
N MET A 795 -45.32 25.42 -7.74
CA MET A 795 -46.34 25.29 -6.68
C MET A 795 -45.84 24.34 -5.60
N THR A 796 -45.90 24.73 -4.34
CA THR A 796 -45.59 23.87 -3.19
C THR A 796 -46.85 23.59 -2.40
N LYS A 797 -47.06 22.31 -1.99
CA LYS A 797 -48.17 21.88 -1.10
C LYS A 797 -47.56 21.25 0.15
N THR A 798 -48.09 21.62 1.31
CA THR A 798 -47.65 21.08 2.60
C THR A 798 -48.70 20.11 3.14
N MET A 799 -48.32 18.85 3.39
CA MET A 799 -49.16 17.80 3.91
C MET A 799 -48.87 17.56 5.41
N LYS A 800 -49.90 17.43 6.25
CA LYS A 800 -49.77 16.99 7.64
C LYS A 800 -50.08 15.51 7.72
N ILE A 801 -49.11 14.69 8.18
CA ILE A 801 -49.16 13.23 8.16
C ILE A 801 -49.00 12.66 9.58
N GLU A 802 -49.93 11.86 10.04
CA GLU A 802 -49.84 11.12 11.31
C GLU A 802 -49.47 9.65 11.08
N GLY A 803 -48.74 9.07 12.04
CA GLY A 803 -48.34 7.66 12.01
C GLY A 803 -46.89 7.43 11.63
N MET A 804 -46.11 8.46 11.25
CA MET A 804 -44.67 8.36 11.02
C MET A 804 -43.91 8.33 12.35
N MET A 805 -43.17 7.26 12.64
CA MET A 805 -42.47 7.10 13.93
C MET A 805 -40.93 7.11 13.81
N CYS A 806 -40.36 7.08 12.62
CA CYS A 806 -38.89 7.02 12.43
C CYS A 806 -38.47 7.40 11.01
N GLY A 807 -37.17 7.61 10.80
CA GLY A 807 -36.60 7.97 9.48
C GLY A 807 -36.83 6.93 8.35
N HIS A 808 -37.31 5.70 8.68
CA HIS A 808 -37.74 4.74 7.66
C HIS A 808 -39.12 5.07 7.10
N CYS A 809 -40.03 5.56 7.97
CA CYS A 809 -41.33 6.04 7.57
C CYS A 809 -41.25 7.25 6.67
N GLU A 810 -40.35 8.18 7.02
CA GLU A 810 -40.02 9.37 6.24
C GLU A 810 -39.57 9.03 4.81
N LYS A 811 -38.59 8.13 4.68
CA LYS A 811 -38.10 7.66 3.38
C LYS A 811 -39.17 6.95 2.53
N ARG A 812 -40.09 6.25 3.19
CA ARG A 812 -41.20 5.53 2.53
C ARG A 812 -42.20 6.49 1.94
N VAL A 813 -42.63 7.47 2.75
CA VAL A 813 -43.55 8.53 2.32
C VAL A 813 -42.92 9.39 1.22
N LYS A 814 -41.68 9.79 1.38
CA LYS A 814 -40.95 10.54 0.36
C LYS A 814 -40.89 9.82 -0.99
N LYS A 815 -40.54 8.55 -0.99
CA LYS A 815 -40.42 7.72 -2.21
C LYS A 815 -41.77 7.58 -2.94
N VAL A 816 -42.87 7.51 -2.23
CA VAL A 816 -44.19 7.34 -2.83
C VAL A 816 -44.73 8.66 -3.38
N LEU A 817 -44.46 9.78 -2.70
CA LEU A 817 -44.79 11.12 -3.20
C LEU A 817 -43.98 11.49 -4.45
N GLU A 818 -42.68 11.23 -4.48
CA GLU A 818 -41.80 11.49 -5.61
C GLU A 818 -42.05 10.56 -6.81
N ALA A 819 -42.80 9.48 -6.65
CA ALA A 819 -43.20 8.59 -7.72
C ALA A 819 -44.48 9.04 -8.47
N ILE A 820 -45.10 10.15 -8.06
CA ILE A 820 -46.32 10.69 -8.68
C ILE A 820 -45.91 11.62 -9.83
N ASP A 821 -46.44 11.41 -11.02
CA ASP A 821 -46.25 12.29 -12.15
C ASP A 821 -46.72 13.71 -11.85
N GLY A 822 -45.80 14.69 -11.97
CA GLY A 822 -46.06 16.08 -11.61
C GLY A 822 -45.53 16.49 -10.25
N VAL A 823 -44.95 15.58 -9.46
CA VAL A 823 -44.17 15.91 -8.26
C VAL A 823 -42.70 16.01 -8.63
N GLU A 824 -42.09 17.15 -8.37
CA GLU A 824 -40.68 17.39 -8.62
C GLU A 824 -39.82 16.91 -7.45
N SER A 825 -40.25 17.20 -6.20
CA SER A 825 -39.59 16.73 -4.98
C SER A 825 -40.55 16.71 -3.80
N ALA A 826 -40.24 15.90 -2.77
CA ALA A 826 -40.94 15.87 -1.51
C ALA A 826 -39.95 15.90 -0.33
N GLU A 827 -40.12 16.88 0.55
CA GLU A 827 -39.39 16.93 1.84
C GLU A 827 -40.33 16.45 2.96
N VAL A 828 -39.97 15.32 3.58
CA VAL A 828 -40.79 14.67 4.63
C VAL A 828 -40.02 14.70 5.93
N SER A 829 -40.69 15.09 7.02
CA SER A 829 -40.14 15.06 8.37
C SER A 829 -41.06 14.28 9.29
N TYR A 830 -40.59 13.17 9.86
CA TYR A 830 -41.34 12.40 10.84
C TYR A 830 -41.44 13.11 12.22
N GLU A 831 -40.42 13.96 12.55
CA GLU A 831 -40.42 14.75 13.79
C GLU A 831 -41.49 15.86 13.77
N ALA A 832 -41.65 16.51 12.62
CA ALA A 832 -42.63 17.56 12.41
C ALA A 832 -44.00 17.01 11.99
N GLY A 833 -44.08 15.73 11.58
CA GLY A 833 -45.30 15.13 11.06
C GLY A 833 -45.79 15.76 9.75
N THR A 834 -44.88 16.27 8.92
CA THR A 834 -45.19 17.02 7.69
C THR A 834 -44.44 16.50 6.48
N ALA A 835 -45.05 16.70 5.30
CA ALA A 835 -44.39 16.54 3.99
C ALA A 835 -44.67 17.81 3.15
N VAL A 836 -43.57 18.45 2.66
CA VAL A 836 -43.65 19.55 1.72
C VAL A 836 -43.37 19.00 0.33
N VAL A 837 -44.33 19.13 -0.57
CA VAL A 837 -44.26 18.59 -1.93
C VAL A 837 -44.16 19.74 -2.92
N THR A 838 -43.11 19.75 -3.72
CA THR A 838 -42.89 20.70 -4.81
C THR A 838 -43.42 20.08 -6.10
N LEU A 839 -44.27 20.84 -6.81
CA LEU A 839 -44.99 20.34 -7.98
C LEU A 839 -44.45 21.05 -9.24
N SER A 840 -44.19 20.27 -10.26
CA SER A 840 -43.87 20.75 -11.63
C SER A 840 -45.14 20.93 -12.48
N SER A 841 -46.24 20.31 -12.08
CA SER A 841 -47.60 20.47 -12.66
C SER A 841 -48.65 20.34 -11.59
N ASP A 842 -49.85 20.84 -11.81
CA ASP A 842 -50.94 20.79 -10.79
C ASP A 842 -51.38 19.34 -10.56
N VAL A 843 -51.10 18.84 -9.35
CA VAL A 843 -51.46 17.50 -8.91
C VAL A 843 -52.60 17.65 -7.90
N ALA A 844 -53.69 16.94 -8.08
CA ALA A 844 -54.86 16.99 -7.22
C ALA A 844 -54.53 16.45 -5.80
N ASP A 845 -55.04 17.12 -4.76
CA ASP A 845 -54.79 16.77 -3.34
C ASP A 845 -55.17 15.34 -3.00
N ASP A 846 -56.22 14.82 -3.62
CA ASP A 846 -56.73 13.44 -3.42
C ASP A 846 -55.69 12.40 -3.91
N VAL A 847 -54.89 12.72 -4.94
CA VAL A 847 -53.84 11.83 -5.47
C VAL A 847 -52.66 11.75 -4.48
N LEU A 848 -52.23 12.91 -3.97
CA LEU A 848 -51.16 12.99 -2.98
C LEU A 848 -51.58 12.30 -1.65
N LYS A 849 -52.82 12.57 -1.22
CA LYS A 849 -53.39 11.98 -0.02
C LYS A 849 -53.47 10.45 -0.13
N LYS A 850 -54.06 9.94 -1.18
CA LYS A 850 -54.18 8.51 -1.42
C LYS A 850 -52.86 7.77 -1.47
N ALA A 851 -51.84 8.36 -2.09
CA ALA A 851 -50.50 7.75 -2.18
C ALA A 851 -49.87 7.56 -0.81
N VAL A 852 -50.08 8.48 0.13
CA VAL A 852 -49.58 8.39 1.50
C VAL A 852 -50.46 7.43 2.35
N GLU A 853 -51.76 7.47 2.17
CA GLU A 853 -52.71 6.59 2.91
C GLU A 853 -52.59 5.11 2.48
N ASP A 854 -52.25 4.83 1.22
CA ASP A 854 -51.96 3.48 0.73
C ASP A 854 -50.68 2.86 1.37
N GLN A 855 -49.94 3.65 2.17
CA GLN A 855 -48.77 3.19 2.92
C GLN A 855 -49.01 3.09 4.42
N ASP A 856 -50.32 3.03 4.84
CA ASP A 856 -50.80 2.93 6.22
C ASP A 856 -50.50 4.19 7.10
N TYR A 857 -50.39 5.38 6.49
CA TYR A 857 -50.29 6.66 7.19
C TYR A 857 -51.60 7.47 7.01
N THR A 858 -51.88 8.37 7.94
CA THR A 858 -53.09 9.21 7.88
C THR A 858 -52.75 10.65 7.53
N VAL A 859 -53.33 11.19 6.46
CA VAL A 859 -53.18 12.60 6.06
C VAL A 859 -54.28 13.44 6.67
N LYS A 860 -53.96 14.40 7.55
CA LYS A 860 -54.92 15.27 8.27
C LYS A 860 -55.31 16.52 7.49
N GLY A 861 -54.46 16.97 6.59
CA GLY A 861 -54.71 18.14 5.77
C GLY A 861 -53.60 18.39 4.76
N ILE A 862 -53.95 19.09 3.67
CA ILE A 862 -53.00 19.56 2.64
C ILE A 862 -53.29 21.06 2.50
N GLU A 863 -52.21 21.88 2.65
CA GLU A 863 -52.26 23.36 2.57
C GLU A 863 -51.42 23.83 1.41
#